data_a4064f4adfce3b6a70f93be3ad7cc50f
#
_entry.id   a4064f4adfce3b6a70f93be3ad7cc50f
#
_cell.length_a   1.000
_cell.length_b   1.000
_cell.length_c   1.000
_cell.angle_alpha   90.00
_cell.angle_beta   90.00
_cell.angle_gamma   90.00
#
_symmetry.space_group_name_H-M   'P 1'
#
loop_
_entity.id
_entity.type
_entity.pdbx_description
1 polymer ?
#
loop_
_entity_poly.entity_id
_entity_poly.type
_entity_poly.pdbx_seq_one_letter_code
_entity_poly.pdbx_strand_id
1 'polypeptide(L)'
;MKSNEGGLGVFGNYWYMKGILYWILAGLRVVLTLVPQTGYIHPDEFFQSVEVIAGDRFDIEVHRPWEFNASFPIRSTLIPQVIVGLPYTILNILSPYSSYYLQIHLKSPYLLVVLPRLFACALSFLNDYSIYKICCIYRRNYRFRLVIFASSFVMLTYATRTFSNTMELLLNSILIYYVSRCMACSEKIVLQSDHWSERYEKAPTIVERVKYYKLRASLPSHSLNHCLVLATVTVLGIFNRPTFVAFAFPPIAFWLQRGLGSRSVGFWDFHVRIITFIICGIPTAAAIIITDSFYFGYLTLSEIMKFEIGMNNFVVTPLNFLRYNSVNENLAQHGIHGRYQHFLVNVPLLFNVLGVVGLISFLKIINMISNRHWLQLPRIQSIESLMTACFIIPIALLSIFPHQEPRFIIPVLLPLVFLNGGFFGNEGSLRTVVDPSITRREPSRIKWQVIWWIFNIALTIFYGFLHQGGVLPLASHFSHELKAKPELTHIHLFTSYTYSLPTAFLQLKNTKKIYTSSTKHRYQLKQDFFLYEEGSKDLPEVYADIRRTLTDCEKKHRNQKIPYRLYYAMPVNLFPQFIEHILINGTRDLSYQTTGVFYPHVSTENLPRFSVHFDCFLVESLSLCLNHLTTNFSSDLVNLLQNFGLLLLRIEVPDNVGYIS
;
A
#
# COMPACT_ATOMS: atom_id res chain seq x y z
N MET A 1 18.69 55.33 14.50
CA MET A 1 19.06 53.99 14.05
C MET A 1 18.95 53.04 15.24
N LYS A 2 17.84 52.39 15.42
CA LYS A 2 17.66 51.20 16.26
C LYS A 2 17.03 50.14 15.38
N SER A 3 17.79 49.09 15.14
CA SER A 3 17.53 48.01 14.20
C SER A 3 16.33 47.16 14.60
N ASN A 4 15.45 46.91 13.63
CA ASN A 4 14.40 45.93 13.66
C ASN A 4 14.95 44.49 13.71
N GLU A 5 15.49 44.05 14.84
CA GLU A 5 15.90 42.64 15.03
C GLU A 5 14.79 41.71 15.54
N GLY A 6 13.63 42.24 15.88
CA GLY A 6 12.52 41.45 16.43
C GLY A 6 11.73 40.56 15.43
N GLY A 7 11.75 40.90 14.15
CA GLY A 7 10.95 40.18 13.13
C GLY A 7 11.61 38.93 12.56
N LEU A 8 12.92 38.95 12.45
CA LEU A 8 13.70 37.82 11.89
C LEU A 8 13.77 36.61 12.82
N GLY A 9 13.77 36.82 14.13
CA GLY A 9 13.84 35.75 15.12
C GLY A 9 12.56 34.85 15.15
N VAL A 10 11.38 35.46 15.03
CA VAL A 10 10.12 34.72 15.02
C VAL A 10 9.94 33.93 13.71
N PHE A 11 10.34 34.53 12.58
CA PHE A 11 10.33 33.84 11.27
C PHE A 11 11.35 32.69 11.23
N GLY A 12 12.56 32.89 11.74
CA GLY A 12 13.59 31.86 11.82
C GLY A 12 13.18 30.65 12.65
N ASN A 13 12.59 30.88 13.84
CA ASN A 13 12.09 29.80 14.71
C ASN A 13 10.92 29.02 14.07
N TYR A 14 10.00 29.70 13.36
CA TYR A 14 8.90 29.04 12.67
C TYR A 14 9.36 28.09 11.55
N TRP A 15 10.41 28.50 10.79
CA TRP A 15 10.97 27.67 9.73
C TRP A 15 11.81 26.51 10.28
N TYR A 16 12.51 26.73 11.39
CA TYR A 16 13.26 25.68 12.10
C TYR A 16 12.31 24.62 12.67
N MET A 17 11.23 25.04 13.32
CA MET A 17 10.20 24.11 13.82
C MET A 17 9.57 23.26 12.71
N LYS A 18 9.31 23.81 11.52
CA LYS A 18 8.82 23.01 10.39
C LYS A 18 9.82 21.96 9.89
N GLY A 19 11.11 22.26 9.92
CA GLY A 19 12.17 21.30 9.62
C GLY A 19 12.20 20.16 10.64
N ILE A 20 12.10 20.48 11.92
CA ILE A 20 12.03 19.50 13.01
C ILE A 20 10.80 18.63 12.89
N LEU A 21 9.63 19.19 12.58
CA LEU A 21 8.38 18.45 12.46
C LEU A 21 8.45 17.37 11.36
N TYR A 22 9.12 17.64 10.24
CA TYR A 22 9.35 16.62 9.22
C TYR A 22 10.16 15.44 9.79
N TRP A 23 11.27 15.72 10.50
CA TRP A 23 12.11 14.68 11.08
C TRP A 23 11.40 13.89 12.18
N ILE A 24 10.54 14.54 12.97
CA ILE A 24 9.67 13.85 13.94
C ILE A 24 8.71 12.88 13.20
N LEU A 25 8.07 13.31 12.12
CA LEU A 25 7.17 12.45 11.34
C LEU A 25 7.92 11.31 10.63
N ALA A 26 9.11 11.57 10.12
CA ALA A 26 9.99 10.56 9.55
C ALA A 26 10.42 9.52 10.60
N GLY A 27 10.80 9.98 11.79
CA GLY A 27 11.10 9.12 12.94
C GLY A 27 9.87 8.33 13.39
N LEU A 28 8.69 8.97 13.46
CA LEU A 28 7.42 8.31 13.78
C LEU A 28 7.10 7.18 12.77
N ARG A 29 7.34 7.39 11.46
CA ARG A 29 7.16 6.36 10.43
C ARG A 29 8.00 5.11 10.73
N VAL A 30 9.27 5.29 11.14
CA VAL A 30 10.15 4.18 11.52
C VAL A 30 9.66 3.52 12.81
N VAL A 31 9.32 4.30 13.83
CA VAL A 31 8.80 3.77 15.11
C VAL A 31 7.54 2.97 14.90
N LEU A 32 6.57 3.48 14.11
CA LEU A 32 5.32 2.77 13.79
C LEU A 32 5.55 1.48 12.99
N THR A 33 6.70 1.33 12.33
CA THR A 33 7.08 0.09 11.63
C THR A 33 7.70 -0.91 12.59
N LEU A 34 8.51 -0.46 13.54
CA LEU A 34 9.16 -1.29 14.57
C LEU A 34 8.16 -1.71 15.66
N VAL A 35 7.31 -0.81 16.12
CA VAL A 35 6.12 -1.17 16.90
C VAL A 35 5.10 -1.68 15.88
N PRO A 36 4.91 -3.01 15.76
CA PRO A 36 4.23 -3.55 14.61
C PRO A 36 2.81 -3.00 14.56
N GLN A 37 2.52 -2.30 13.47
CA GLN A 37 1.14 -1.96 13.14
C GLN A 37 0.39 -3.28 12.91
N THR A 38 -0.37 -3.71 13.90
CA THR A 38 -1.11 -4.98 13.87
C THR A 38 -2.32 -4.92 12.95
N GLY A 39 -2.78 -3.71 12.60
CA GLY A 39 -3.89 -3.53 11.68
C GLY A 39 -3.62 -4.22 10.35
N TYR A 40 -4.58 -5.00 9.87
CA TYR A 40 -4.49 -5.78 8.65
C TYR A 40 -5.37 -5.13 7.58
N ILE A 41 -4.76 -4.30 6.73
CA ILE A 41 -5.51 -3.44 5.80
C ILE A 41 -6.20 -4.25 4.71
N HIS A 42 -5.48 -5.22 4.12
CA HIS A 42 -5.99 -6.09 3.05
C HIS A 42 -5.12 -7.35 2.94
N PRO A 43 -5.70 -8.52 2.60
CA PRO A 43 -4.98 -9.79 2.47
C PRO A 43 -3.79 -9.76 1.50
N ASP A 44 -3.87 -8.99 0.42
CA ASP A 44 -2.81 -8.88 -0.59
C ASP A 44 -1.44 -8.45 -0.02
N GLU A 45 -1.40 -7.77 1.14
CA GLU A 45 -0.14 -7.41 1.79
C GLU A 45 0.71 -8.65 2.05
N PHE A 46 0.07 -9.71 2.55
CA PHE A 46 0.77 -10.92 2.93
C PHE A 46 0.77 -11.96 1.81
N PHE A 47 -0.39 -12.20 1.19
CA PHE A 47 -0.55 -13.28 0.21
C PHE A 47 0.18 -13.01 -1.10
N GLN A 48 0.30 -11.74 -1.55
CA GLN A 48 1.05 -11.41 -2.76
C GLN A 48 2.56 -11.21 -2.55
N SER A 49 3.06 -11.30 -1.31
CA SER A 49 4.48 -11.05 -1.01
C SER A 49 5.03 -12.00 0.05
N VAL A 50 4.66 -11.80 1.32
CA VAL A 50 5.25 -12.48 2.48
C VAL A 50 5.02 -13.98 2.42
N GLU A 51 3.80 -14.41 2.14
CA GLU A 51 3.39 -15.82 2.13
C GLU A 51 4.18 -16.62 1.09
N VAL A 52 4.22 -16.13 -0.16
CA VAL A 52 4.94 -16.78 -1.26
C VAL A 52 6.43 -16.90 -0.96
N ILE A 53 7.05 -15.81 -0.52
CA ILE A 53 8.50 -15.76 -0.30
C ILE A 53 8.91 -16.53 0.97
N ALA A 54 8.07 -16.53 2.00
CA ALA A 54 8.35 -17.33 3.21
C ALA A 54 8.38 -18.83 2.91
N GLY A 55 7.43 -19.32 2.10
CA GLY A 55 7.44 -20.71 1.64
C GLY A 55 8.68 -21.08 0.83
N ASP A 56 9.19 -20.13 0.01
CA ASP A 56 10.40 -20.37 -0.79
C ASP A 56 11.69 -20.37 0.06
N ARG A 57 11.74 -19.58 1.15
CA ARG A 57 12.97 -19.35 1.93
C ARG A 57 13.10 -20.19 3.19
N PHE A 58 11.97 -20.58 3.82
CA PHE A 58 12.00 -21.18 5.16
C PHE A 58 11.52 -22.63 5.22
N ASP A 59 11.13 -23.21 4.09
CA ASP A 59 10.62 -24.59 4.02
C ASP A 59 9.41 -24.83 4.95
N ILE A 60 8.52 -23.86 4.96
CA ILE A 60 7.26 -23.90 5.71
C ILE A 60 6.08 -24.07 4.77
N GLU A 61 4.99 -24.61 5.30
CA GLU A 61 3.74 -24.69 4.57
C GLU A 61 3.09 -23.32 4.47
N VAL A 62 2.73 -22.93 3.25
CA VAL A 62 2.14 -21.61 2.95
C VAL A 62 0.98 -21.77 1.99
N HIS A 63 0.02 -20.86 2.10
CA HIS A 63 -1.06 -20.74 1.14
C HIS A 63 -0.60 -19.90 -0.05
N ARG A 64 -0.25 -20.55 -1.18
CA ARG A 64 0.09 -19.83 -2.41
C ARG A 64 -1.19 -19.39 -3.12
N PRO A 65 -1.42 -18.09 -3.34
CA PRO A 65 -2.57 -17.62 -4.07
C PRO A 65 -2.51 -18.06 -5.54
N TRP A 66 -3.67 -18.18 -6.17
CA TRP A 66 -3.84 -18.61 -7.55
C TRP A 66 -3.06 -17.74 -8.57
N GLU A 67 -2.81 -16.48 -8.24
CA GLU A 67 -2.01 -15.52 -9.04
C GLU A 67 -0.58 -15.99 -9.31
N PHE A 68 -0.03 -16.86 -8.44
CA PHE A 68 1.30 -17.46 -8.56
C PHE A 68 1.25 -18.93 -8.96
N ASN A 69 0.15 -19.39 -9.58
CA ASN A 69 0.07 -20.75 -10.10
C ASN A 69 1.04 -20.90 -11.26
N ALA A 70 1.91 -21.91 -11.19
CA ALA A 70 2.92 -22.17 -12.21
C ALA A 70 2.33 -22.44 -13.60
N SER A 71 1.11 -22.99 -13.71
CA SER A 71 0.47 -23.23 -15.01
C SER A 71 0.04 -21.96 -15.75
N PHE A 72 -0.31 -20.88 -15.00
CA PHE A 72 -0.73 -19.59 -15.58
C PHE A 72 -0.41 -18.45 -14.62
N PRO A 73 0.87 -18.11 -14.43
CA PRO A 73 1.26 -17.06 -13.50
C PRO A 73 0.91 -15.68 -14.05
N ILE A 74 0.21 -14.88 -13.25
CA ILE A 74 -0.18 -13.51 -13.59
C ILE A 74 0.61 -12.43 -12.85
N ARG A 75 1.42 -12.84 -11.87
CA ARG A 75 2.27 -11.94 -11.07
C ARG A 75 3.73 -12.28 -11.21
N SER A 76 4.56 -11.24 -11.40
CA SER A 76 6.02 -11.38 -11.31
C SER A 76 6.46 -11.54 -9.85
N THR A 77 7.46 -12.37 -9.64
CA THR A 77 8.05 -12.61 -8.32
C THR A 77 9.23 -11.70 -8.01
N LEU A 78 9.75 -10.97 -9.01
CA LEU A 78 10.98 -10.18 -8.85
C LEU A 78 10.88 -9.14 -7.72
N ILE A 79 9.83 -8.33 -7.71
CA ILE A 79 9.67 -7.28 -6.69
C ILE A 79 9.43 -7.87 -5.29
N PRO A 80 8.54 -8.85 -5.06
CA PRO A 80 8.45 -9.57 -3.80
C PRO A 80 9.79 -10.19 -3.35
N GLN A 81 10.58 -10.77 -4.27
CA GLN A 81 11.92 -11.30 -3.96
C GLN A 81 12.89 -10.22 -3.47
N VAL A 82 12.80 -9.01 -4.01
CA VAL A 82 13.63 -7.89 -3.53
C VAL A 82 13.14 -7.39 -2.17
N ILE A 83 11.83 -7.15 -2.00
CA ILE A 83 11.32 -6.48 -0.79
C ILE A 83 11.25 -7.41 0.41
N VAL A 84 10.85 -8.65 0.19
CA VAL A 84 10.70 -9.67 1.24
C VAL A 84 11.85 -10.67 1.21
N GLY A 85 12.26 -11.09 0.03
CA GLY A 85 13.27 -12.12 -0.13
C GLY A 85 14.65 -11.70 0.35
N LEU A 86 15.09 -10.45 0.12
CA LEU A 86 16.37 -9.96 0.66
C LEU A 86 16.38 -9.95 2.19
N PRO A 87 15.42 -9.33 2.91
CA PRO A 87 15.33 -9.41 4.36
C PRO A 87 15.28 -10.84 4.89
N TYR A 88 14.52 -11.73 4.24
CA TYR A 88 14.41 -13.13 4.68
C TYR A 88 15.68 -13.94 4.41
N THR A 89 16.42 -13.65 3.35
CA THR A 89 17.72 -14.25 3.10
C THR A 89 18.72 -13.86 4.19
N ILE A 90 18.76 -12.58 4.56
CA ILE A 90 19.59 -12.08 5.67
C ILE A 90 19.17 -12.78 6.98
N LEU A 91 17.88 -12.86 7.27
CA LEU A 91 17.35 -13.53 8.44
C LEU A 91 17.75 -15.02 8.47
N ASN A 92 17.67 -15.70 7.34
CA ASN A 92 18.03 -17.13 7.22
C ASN A 92 19.51 -17.38 7.42
N ILE A 93 20.38 -16.49 6.92
CA ILE A 93 21.83 -16.54 7.13
C ILE A 93 22.18 -16.28 8.58
N LEU A 94 21.55 -15.29 9.24
CA LEU A 94 21.87 -14.91 10.62
C LEU A 94 21.27 -15.86 11.67
N SER A 95 20.18 -16.57 11.33
CA SER A 95 19.45 -17.44 12.27
C SER A 95 20.32 -18.51 12.94
N PRO A 96 21.19 -19.30 12.25
CA PRO A 96 22.02 -20.29 12.89
C PRO A 96 23.06 -19.65 13.83
N TYR A 97 23.65 -18.54 13.46
CA TYR A 97 24.63 -17.82 14.32
C TYR A 97 23.97 -17.28 15.59
N SER A 98 22.80 -16.63 15.46
CA SER A 98 22.06 -16.14 16.61
C SER A 98 21.58 -17.26 17.53
N SER A 99 21.13 -18.37 16.98
CA SER A 99 20.72 -19.54 17.76
C SER A 99 21.90 -20.15 18.52
N TYR A 100 23.09 -20.19 17.91
CA TYR A 100 24.28 -20.76 18.51
C TYR A 100 24.92 -19.84 19.58
N TYR A 101 25.12 -18.55 19.27
CA TYR A 101 25.83 -17.63 20.16
C TYR A 101 24.94 -16.91 21.17
N LEU A 102 23.70 -16.57 20.79
CA LEU A 102 22.78 -15.74 21.59
C LEU A 102 21.60 -16.53 22.15
N GLN A 103 21.41 -17.78 21.74
CA GLN A 103 20.25 -18.62 22.08
C GLN A 103 18.91 -17.96 21.71
N ILE A 104 18.92 -17.07 20.73
CA ILE A 104 17.73 -16.35 20.24
C ILE A 104 17.27 -16.95 18.91
N HIS A 105 16.00 -17.37 18.85
CA HIS A 105 15.36 -17.80 17.62
C HIS A 105 14.86 -16.61 16.80
N LEU A 106 15.62 -16.20 15.78
CA LEU A 106 15.27 -15.05 14.94
C LEU A 106 14.04 -15.31 14.06
N LYS A 107 13.72 -16.57 13.72
CA LYS A 107 12.51 -16.88 12.92
C LYS A 107 11.27 -16.80 13.80
N SER A 108 10.85 -15.58 14.14
CA SER A 108 9.63 -15.29 14.90
C SER A 108 8.58 -14.64 14.00
N PRO A 109 7.26 -14.81 14.28
CA PRO A 109 6.20 -14.09 13.53
C PRO A 109 6.43 -12.59 13.50
N TYR A 110 6.94 -12.00 14.59
CA TYR A 110 7.29 -10.58 14.67
C TYR A 110 8.31 -10.17 13.59
N LEU A 111 9.44 -10.87 13.50
CA LEU A 111 10.49 -10.52 12.52
C LEU A 111 10.06 -10.81 11.08
N LEU A 112 9.20 -11.81 10.87
CA LEU A 112 8.65 -12.09 9.54
C LEU A 112 7.74 -10.93 9.04
N VAL A 113 7.07 -10.21 9.95
CA VAL A 113 6.27 -9.02 9.60
C VAL A 113 7.16 -7.78 9.50
N VAL A 114 7.99 -7.52 10.52
CA VAL A 114 8.69 -6.25 10.69
C VAL A 114 9.82 -6.05 9.69
N LEU A 115 10.60 -7.07 9.37
CA LEU A 115 11.77 -6.90 8.49
C LEU A 115 11.40 -6.47 7.07
N PRO A 116 10.43 -7.10 6.37
CA PRO A 116 9.99 -6.60 5.06
C PRO A 116 9.37 -5.21 5.13
N ARG A 117 8.58 -4.92 6.17
CA ARG A 117 8.00 -3.58 6.38
C ARG A 117 9.06 -2.53 6.64
N LEU A 118 10.11 -2.85 7.40
CA LEU A 118 11.23 -1.95 7.65
C LEU A 118 12.00 -1.64 6.36
N PHE A 119 12.19 -2.65 5.51
CA PHE A 119 12.81 -2.44 4.20
C PHE A 119 11.92 -1.57 3.29
N ALA A 120 10.61 -1.82 3.22
CA ALA A 120 9.65 -0.97 2.51
C ALA A 120 9.63 0.46 3.08
N CYS A 121 9.70 0.62 4.41
CA CYS A 121 9.83 1.92 5.08
C CYS A 121 11.09 2.66 4.64
N ALA A 122 12.24 1.98 4.59
CA ALA A 122 13.48 2.58 4.11
C ALA A 122 13.35 3.05 2.64
N LEU A 123 12.75 2.23 1.78
CA LEU A 123 12.48 2.61 0.38
C LEU A 123 11.48 3.79 0.29
N SER A 124 10.54 3.92 1.22
CA SER A 124 9.55 4.99 1.21
C SER A 124 10.17 6.39 1.30
N PHE A 125 11.38 6.53 1.89
CA PHE A 125 12.09 7.81 1.93
C PHE A 125 12.57 8.30 0.56
N LEU A 126 12.62 7.43 -0.46
CA LEU A 126 12.86 7.86 -1.84
C LEU A 126 11.70 8.69 -2.39
N ASN A 127 10.48 8.48 -1.90
CA ASN A 127 9.32 9.34 -2.23
C ASN A 127 9.52 10.76 -1.66
N ASP A 128 9.96 10.85 -0.39
CA ASP A 128 10.27 12.13 0.27
C ASP A 128 11.39 12.86 -0.47
N TYR A 129 12.44 12.14 -0.86
CA TYR A 129 13.54 12.67 -1.65
C TYR A 129 13.07 13.18 -3.03
N SER A 130 12.18 12.44 -3.69
CA SER A 130 11.65 12.82 -5.01
C SER A 130 10.87 14.14 -4.93
N ILE A 131 9.93 14.28 -4.00
CA ILE A 131 9.17 15.53 -3.83
C ILE A 131 10.08 16.69 -3.42
N TYR A 132 11.05 16.45 -2.53
CA TYR A 132 12.05 17.43 -2.14
C TYR A 132 12.82 17.97 -3.36
N LYS A 133 13.37 17.08 -4.18
CA LYS A 133 14.14 17.47 -5.36
C LYS A 133 13.30 18.18 -6.41
N ILE A 134 12.07 17.73 -6.66
CA ILE A 134 11.15 18.40 -7.59
C ILE A 134 10.86 19.82 -7.11
N CYS A 135 10.55 20.00 -5.82
CA CYS A 135 10.33 21.33 -5.26
C CYS A 135 11.55 22.25 -5.39
N CYS A 136 12.76 21.73 -5.18
CA CYS A 136 14.00 22.49 -5.35
C CYS A 136 14.22 22.92 -6.82
N ILE A 137 13.97 22.02 -7.80
CA ILE A 137 14.11 22.31 -9.24
C ILE A 137 13.19 23.46 -9.65
N TYR A 138 11.94 23.44 -9.20
CA TYR A 138 10.91 24.42 -9.56
C TYR A 138 10.74 25.54 -8.53
N ARG A 139 11.66 25.68 -7.59
CA ARG A 139 11.67 26.77 -6.56
C ARG A 139 10.37 26.87 -5.77
N ARG A 140 9.76 25.70 -5.45
CA ARG A 140 8.59 25.63 -4.57
C ARG A 140 9.03 25.39 -3.12
N ASN A 141 8.21 25.79 -2.16
CA ASN A 141 8.49 25.53 -0.76
C ASN A 141 8.41 24.02 -0.44
N TYR A 142 9.58 23.38 -0.36
CA TYR A 142 9.67 21.94 -0.08
C TYR A 142 9.39 21.60 1.38
N ARG A 143 9.75 22.47 2.36
CA ARG A 143 9.62 22.16 3.77
C ARG A 143 8.19 21.87 4.18
N PHE A 144 7.28 22.71 3.72
CA PHE A 144 5.86 22.55 4.01
C PHE A 144 5.25 21.33 3.30
N ARG A 145 5.60 21.13 2.03
CA ARG A 145 5.13 19.97 1.25
C ARG A 145 5.62 18.66 1.83
N LEU A 146 6.87 18.60 2.31
CA LEU A 146 7.38 17.42 3.02
C LEU A 146 6.60 17.11 4.31
N VAL A 147 6.22 18.13 5.09
CA VAL A 147 5.40 17.91 6.29
C VAL A 147 4.04 17.35 5.93
N ILE A 148 3.35 17.93 4.94
CA ILE A 148 2.05 17.41 4.47
C ILE A 148 2.19 15.99 3.92
N PHE A 149 3.23 15.72 3.15
CA PHE A 149 3.50 14.39 2.59
C PHE A 149 3.75 13.35 3.70
N ALA A 150 4.67 13.65 4.62
CA ALA A 150 5.05 12.75 5.70
C ALA A 150 3.94 12.54 6.75
N SER A 151 3.04 13.53 6.94
CA SER A 151 1.91 13.43 7.88
C SER A 151 0.70 12.70 7.29
N SER A 152 0.69 12.41 5.98
CA SER A 152 -0.39 11.62 5.38
C SER A 152 -0.41 10.20 5.94
N PHE A 153 -1.62 9.70 6.29
CA PHE A 153 -1.75 8.33 6.74
C PHE A 153 -1.31 7.32 5.67
N VAL A 154 -1.40 7.68 4.39
CA VAL A 154 -0.86 6.87 3.29
C VAL A 154 0.65 6.63 3.47
N MET A 155 1.42 7.65 3.89
CA MET A 155 2.86 7.50 4.15
C MET A 155 3.15 6.80 5.47
N LEU A 156 2.29 6.96 6.49
CA LEU A 156 2.49 6.36 7.82
C LEU A 156 2.04 4.89 7.88
N THR A 157 1.11 4.49 7.00
CA THR A 157 0.56 3.12 7.01
C THR A 157 0.83 2.35 5.71
N TYR A 158 0.41 2.84 4.54
CA TYR A 158 0.57 2.09 3.29
C TYR A 158 2.02 2.06 2.79
N ALA A 159 2.74 3.18 2.87
CA ALA A 159 4.10 3.27 2.32
C ALA A 159 5.15 2.44 3.09
N THR A 160 4.79 1.93 4.26
CA THR A 160 5.63 1.04 5.09
C THR A 160 5.31 -0.44 4.91
N ARG A 161 4.30 -0.78 4.08
CA ARG A 161 3.82 -2.15 3.89
C ARG A 161 4.24 -2.73 2.55
N THR A 162 4.19 -4.05 2.44
CA THR A 162 4.69 -4.81 1.29
C THR A 162 3.70 -4.93 0.14
N PHE A 163 2.72 -4.01 0.03
CA PHE A 163 1.80 -3.97 -1.10
C PHE A 163 2.49 -3.67 -2.42
N SER A 164 2.03 -4.28 -3.49
CA SER A 164 2.44 -3.92 -4.86
C SER A 164 2.12 -2.44 -5.18
N ASN A 165 1.03 -1.89 -4.61
CA ASN A 165 0.67 -0.47 -4.74
C ASN A 165 1.67 0.49 -4.06
N THR A 166 2.31 0.06 -2.96
CA THR A 166 3.40 0.81 -2.33
C THR A 166 4.60 0.95 -3.29
N MET A 167 4.88 -0.11 -4.03
CA MET A 167 5.93 -0.06 -5.05
C MET A 167 5.52 0.77 -6.26
N GLU A 168 4.25 0.76 -6.66
CA GLU A 168 3.73 1.70 -7.67
C GLU A 168 3.95 3.16 -7.25
N LEU A 169 3.68 3.51 -5.97
CA LEU A 169 3.95 4.85 -5.43
C LEU A 169 5.44 5.21 -5.54
N LEU A 170 6.33 4.30 -5.15
CA LEU A 170 7.77 4.49 -5.21
C LEU A 170 8.26 4.71 -6.65
N LEU A 171 7.91 3.79 -7.54
CA LEU A 171 8.35 3.83 -8.94
C LEU A 171 7.77 5.06 -9.67
N ASN A 172 6.51 5.41 -9.41
CA ASN A 172 5.89 6.62 -9.95
C ASN A 172 6.57 7.90 -9.45
N SER A 173 6.93 7.96 -8.16
CA SER A 173 7.66 9.11 -7.59
C SER A 173 9.03 9.30 -8.24
N ILE A 174 9.77 8.22 -8.47
CA ILE A 174 11.06 8.22 -9.16
C ILE A 174 10.86 8.67 -10.62
N LEU A 175 9.84 8.13 -11.29
CA LEU A 175 9.54 8.46 -12.69
C LEU A 175 9.22 9.95 -12.85
N ILE A 176 8.32 10.49 -12.03
CA ILE A 176 7.96 11.92 -12.03
C ILE A 176 9.19 12.79 -11.74
N TYR A 177 10.06 12.39 -10.79
CA TYR A 177 11.27 13.14 -10.48
C TYR A 177 12.21 13.25 -11.68
N TYR A 178 12.54 12.13 -12.35
CA TYR A 178 13.43 12.15 -13.49
C TYR A 178 12.81 12.90 -14.69
N VAL A 179 11.53 12.73 -14.95
CA VAL A 179 10.82 13.49 -15.99
C VAL A 179 10.84 14.98 -15.68
N SER A 180 10.52 15.38 -14.46
CA SER A 180 10.57 16.79 -14.02
C SER A 180 11.95 17.41 -14.23
N ARG A 181 13.00 16.66 -13.90
CA ARG A 181 14.39 17.07 -14.14
C ARG A 181 14.71 17.24 -15.62
N CYS A 182 14.28 16.30 -16.46
CA CYS A 182 14.45 16.38 -17.91
C CYS A 182 13.71 17.57 -18.49
N MET A 183 12.47 17.82 -18.07
CA MET A 183 11.66 18.95 -18.53
C MET A 183 12.33 20.29 -18.21
N ALA A 184 12.78 20.49 -16.97
CA ALA A 184 13.44 21.72 -16.55
C ALA A 184 14.73 22.00 -17.32
N CYS A 185 15.53 20.98 -17.62
CA CYS A 185 16.73 21.10 -18.44
C CYS A 185 16.39 21.41 -19.89
N SER A 186 15.44 20.68 -20.48
CA SER A 186 15.01 20.86 -21.87
C SER A 186 14.40 22.25 -22.11
N GLU A 187 13.58 22.75 -21.20
CA GLU A 187 12.98 24.08 -21.32
C GLU A 187 14.05 25.17 -21.44
N LYS A 188 15.09 25.13 -20.61
CA LYS A 188 16.20 26.09 -20.69
C LYS A 188 16.93 26.03 -22.02
N ILE A 189 17.25 24.83 -22.49
CA ILE A 189 17.98 24.61 -23.75
C ILE A 189 17.14 25.09 -24.92
N VAL A 190 15.85 24.76 -24.96
CA VAL A 190 14.92 25.18 -26.01
C VAL A 190 14.81 26.69 -26.07
N LEU A 191 14.56 27.35 -24.91
CA LEU A 191 14.45 28.81 -24.81
C LEU A 191 15.75 29.50 -25.28
N GLN A 192 16.92 28.99 -24.92
CA GLN A 192 18.22 29.51 -25.38
C GLN A 192 18.40 29.30 -26.89
N SER A 193 18.08 28.12 -27.39
CA SER A 193 18.17 27.81 -28.81
C SER A 193 17.26 28.70 -29.68
N ASP A 194 16.00 28.90 -29.24
CA ASP A 194 15.04 29.76 -29.94
C ASP A 194 15.48 31.23 -29.90
N HIS A 195 16.01 31.71 -28.75
CA HIS A 195 16.59 33.05 -28.63
C HIS A 195 17.76 33.27 -29.62
N TRP A 196 18.71 32.33 -29.69
CA TRP A 196 19.83 32.45 -30.63
C TRP A 196 19.37 32.30 -32.07
N SER A 197 18.33 31.51 -32.37
CA SER A 197 17.72 31.41 -33.70
C SER A 197 17.09 32.75 -34.13
N GLU A 198 16.35 33.40 -33.25
CA GLU A 198 15.77 34.72 -33.52
C GLU A 198 16.83 35.80 -33.74
N ARG A 199 17.90 35.79 -32.91
CA ARG A 199 19.05 36.70 -33.08
C ARG A 199 19.77 36.46 -34.40
N TYR A 200 19.94 35.20 -34.84
CA TYR A 200 20.52 34.83 -36.11
C TYR A 200 19.70 35.39 -37.27
N GLU A 201 18.36 35.27 -37.24
CA GLU A 201 17.47 35.79 -38.27
C GLU A 201 17.53 37.32 -38.40
N LYS A 202 17.60 38.03 -37.26
CA LYS A 202 17.62 39.49 -37.17
C LYS A 202 19.01 40.12 -37.34
N ALA A 203 20.07 39.31 -37.43
CA ALA A 203 21.43 39.84 -37.48
C ALA A 203 21.74 40.50 -38.83
N PRO A 204 22.20 41.76 -38.84
CA PRO A 204 22.49 42.50 -40.09
C PRO A 204 23.76 42.05 -40.78
N THR A 205 24.75 41.53 -40.01
CA THR A 205 26.06 41.16 -40.57
C THR A 205 26.28 39.65 -40.56
N ILE A 206 27.09 39.18 -41.55
CA ILE A 206 27.48 37.76 -41.67
C ILE A 206 28.26 37.30 -40.41
N VAL A 207 29.10 38.17 -39.85
CA VAL A 207 29.91 37.86 -38.66
C VAL A 207 29.00 37.57 -37.44
N GLU A 208 27.98 38.37 -37.24
CA GLU A 208 27.01 38.17 -36.17
C GLU A 208 26.19 36.89 -36.39
N ARG A 209 25.80 36.59 -37.64
CA ARG A 209 25.11 35.32 -37.96
C ARG A 209 25.98 34.11 -37.58
N VAL A 210 27.25 34.12 -37.99
CA VAL A 210 28.17 33.04 -37.60
C VAL A 210 28.36 32.94 -36.10
N LYS A 211 28.43 34.05 -35.37
CA LYS A 211 28.49 34.06 -33.92
C LYS A 211 27.26 33.39 -33.29
N TYR A 212 26.06 33.77 -33.68
CA TYR A 212 24.84 33.19 -33.13
C TYR A 212 24.65 31.73 -33.53
N TYR A 213 25.06 31.34 -34.74
CA TYR A 213 25.10 29.96 -35.18
C TYR A 213 26.04 29.10 -34.26
N LYS A 214 27.27 29.58 -34.01
CA LYS A 214 28.19 28.89 -33.08
C LYS A 214 27.64 28.78 -31.65
N LEU A 215 27.06 29.85 -31.14
CA LEU A 215 26.43 29.83 -29.80
C LEU A 215 25.28 28.83 -29.73
N ARG A 216 24.44 28.73 -30.78
CA ARG A 216 23.39 27.72 -30.87
C ARG A 216 23.95 26.30 -30.98
N ALA A 217 24.97 26.09 -31.81
CA ALA A 217 25.60 24.79 -31.98
C ALA A 217 26.36 24.30 -30.75
N SER A 218 26.79 25.21 -29.85
CA SER A 218 27.42 24.85 -28.58
C SER A 218 26.46 24.44 -27.45
N LEU A 219 25.13 24.57 -27.67
CA LEU A 219 24.15 24.14 -26.70
C LEU A 219 24.15 22.61 -26.58
N PRO A 220 24.03 22.07 -25.34
CA PRO A 220 24.03 20.63 -25.15
C PRO A 220 22.77 20.00 -25.74
N SER A 221 22.90 18.77 -26.21
CA SER A 221 21.75 17.97 -26.64
C SER A 221 20.85 17.64 -25.45
N HIS A 222 19.53 17.80 -25.59
CA HIS A 222 18.55 17.56 -24.53
C HIS A 222 17.68 16.31 -24.76
N SER A 223 17.88 15.59 -25.86
CA SER A 223 16.88 14.65 -26.36
C SER A 223 16.75 13.34 -25.57
N LEU A 224 17.84 12.73 -25.10
CA LEU A 224 17.84 11.36 -24.57
C LEU A 224 18.26 11.24 -23.09
N ASN A 225 18.31 12.36 -22.37
CA ASN A 225 18.73 12.34 -20.96
C ASN A 225 17.82 11.44 -20.11
N HIS A 226 18.44 10.57 -19.33
CA HIS A 226 17.80 9.62 -18.43
C HIS A 226 16.86 8.59 -19.08
N CYS A 227 16.92 8.38 -20.40
CA CYS A 227 16.05 7.46 -21.12
C CYS A 227 16.11 6.04 -20.54
N LEU A 228 17.31 5.52 -20.28
CA LEU A 228 17.49 4.18 -19.69
C LEU A 228 16.78 4.06 -18.34
N VAL A 229 16.94 5.04 -17.41
CA VAL A 229 16.30 5.02 -16.11
C VAL A 229 14.78 5.06 -16.22
N LEU A 230 14.26 5.95 -17.10
CA LEU A 230 12.81 6.08 -17.32
C LEU A 230 12.22 4.78 -17.88
N ALA A 231 12.88 4.17 -18.86
CA ALA A 231 12.45 2.90 -19.45
C ALA A 231 12.50 1.75 -18.42
N THR A 232 13.60 1.63 -17.67
CA THR A 232 13.76 0.62 -16.63
C THR A 232 12.66 0.74 -15.55
N VAL A 233 12.43 1.95 -15.02
CA VAL A 233 11.40 2.19 -13.99
C VAL A 233 10.00 1.87 -14.52
N THR A 234 9.72 2.23 -15.77
CA THR A 234 8.43 1.93 -16.43
C THR A 234 8.22 0.42 -16.56
N VAL A 235 9.22 -0.30 -17.04
CA VAL A 235 9.15 -1.76 -17.20
C VAL A 235 9.00 -2.45 -15.84
N LEU A 236 9.80 -2.08 -14.83
CA LEU A 236 9.66 -2.59 -13.47
C LEU A 236 8.25 -2.37 -12.93
N GLY A 237 7.67 -1.19 -13.15
CA GLY A 237 6.32 -0.88 -12.73
C GLY A 237 5.25 -1.74 -13.42
N ILE A 238 5.37 -1.97 -14.71
CA ILE A 238 4.45 -2.81 -15.50
C ILE A 238 4.51 -4.28 -15.03
N PHE A 239 5.69 -4.81 -14.74
CA PHE A 239 5.85 -6.16 -14.22
C PHE A 239 5.43 -6.27 -12.76
N ASN A 240 5.54 -5.20 -11.96
CA ASN A 240 4.96 -5.17 -10.61
C ASN A 240 3.43 -5.25 -10.68
N ARG A 241 2.82 -4.38 -11.48
CA ARG A 241 1.37 -4.39 -11.79
C ARG A 241 1.15 -3.77 -13.17
N PRO A 242 0.44 -4.44 -14.09
CA PRO A 242 0.15 -3.86 -15.41
C PRO A 242 -0.62 -2.53 -15.36
N THR A 243 -1.40 -2.30 -14.29
CA THR A 243 -2.09 -1.03 -14.03
C THR A 243 -1.14 0.17 -13.90
N PHE A 244 0.16 -0.06 -13.65
CA PHE A 244 1.19 0.98 -13.62
C PHE A 244 1.28 1.79 -14.92
N VAL A 245 0.85 1.23 -16.05
CA VAL A 245 0.74 1.96 -17.32
C VAL A 245 -0.06 3.25 -17.16
N ALA A 246 -1.13 3.24 -16.35
CA ALA A 246 -1.93 4.44 -16.08
C ALA A 246 -1.12 5.55 -15.40
N PHE A 247 -0.20 5.20 -14.51
CA PHE A 247 0.68 6.15 -13.80
C PHE A 247 1.90 6.56 -14.64
N ALA A 248 2.42 5.65 -15.45
CA ALA A 248 3.58 5.93 -16.30
C ALA A 248 3.23 6.77 -17.55
N PHE A 249 2.00 6.65 -18.04
CA PHE A 249 1.58 7.31 -19.27
C PHE A 249 1.76 8.83 -19.22
N PRO A 250 1.23 9.58 -18.23
CA PRO A 250 1.39 11.04 -18.23
C PRO A 250 2.86 11.48 -18.19
N PRO A 251 3.71 11.04 -17.24
CA PRO A 251 5.10 11.52 -17.20
C PRO A 251 5.88 11.13 -18.45
N ILE A 252 5.69 9.93 -19.01
CA ILE A 252 6.38 9.53 -20.24
C ILE A 252 5.89 10.35 -21.45
N ALA A 253 4.59 10.63 -21.58
CA ALA A 253 4.07 11.49 -22.62
C ALA A 253 4.69 12.90 -22.56
N PHE A 254 4.80 13.50 -21.36
CA PHE A 254 5.47 14.79 -21.18
C PHE A 254 6.97 14.72 -21.49
N TRP A 255 7.65 13.62 -21.15
CA TRP A 255 9.04 13.44 -21.51
C TRP A 255 9.25 13.31 -23.03
N LEU A 256 8.38 12.60 -23.71
CA LEU A 256 8.42 12.46 -25.17
C LEU A 256 8.15 13.78 -25.88
N GLN A 257 7.19 14.57 -25.40
CA GLN A 257 6.76 15.82 -26.01
C GLN A 257 7.63 17.03 -25.66
N ARG A 258 8.57 16.91 -24.72
CA ARG A 258 9.39 18.06 -24.30
C ARG A 258 10.09 18.74 -25.47
N GLY A 259 9.87 20.03 -25.59
CA GLY A 259 10.43 20.85 -26.67
C GLY A 259 9.81 20.63 -28.05
N LEU A 260 8.85 19.72 -28.22
CA LEU A 260 8.12 19.54 -29.47
C LEU A 260 7.32 20.81 -29.78
N GLY A 261 7.39 21.25 -31.05
CA GLY A 261 6.78 22.52 -31.48
C GLY A 261 7.70 23.74 -31.38
N SER A 262 8.91 23.60 -30.79
CA SER A 262 9.97 24.60 -30.88
C SER A 262 10.61 24.57 -32.27
N ARG A 263 11.19 25.71 -32.69
CA ARG A 263 11.95 25.77 -33.95
C ARG A 263 13.20 24.88 -34.00
N SER A 264 13.69 24.50 -32.80
CA SER A 264 14.92 23.71 -32.64
C SER A 264 14.68 22.20 -32.48
N VAL A 265 13.44 21.76 -32.26
CA VAL A 265 13.08 20.35 -32.01
C VAL A 265 12.05 19.89 -33.03
N GLY A 266 12.44 18.96 -33.90
CA GLY A 266 11.60 18.45 -34.98
C GLY A 266 10.74 17.25 -34.59
N PHE A 267 9.82 16.91 -35.49
CA PHE A 267 8.93 15.74 -35.32
C PHE A 267 9.71 14.41 -35.30
N TRP A 268 10.81 14.31 -35.99
CA TRP A 268 11.68 13.13 -35.98
C TRP A 268 12.30 12.83 -34.65
N ASP A 269 12.59 13.85 -33.82
CA ASP A 269 13.11 13.67 -32.48
C ASP A 269 12.11 12.92 -31.58
N PHE A 270 10.82 13.12 -31.81
CA PHE A 270 9.77 12.38 -31.06
C PHE A 270 9.84 10.86 -31.35
N HIS A 271 9.97 10.47 -32.62
CA HIS A 271 10.06 9.05 -33.00
C HIS A 271 11.37 8.41 -32.52
N VAL A 272 12.48 9.12 -32.64
CA VAL A 272 13.77 8.65 -32.12
C VAL A 272 13.70 8.43 -30.60
N ARG A 273 13.03 9.32 -29.86
CA ARG A 273 12.81 9.15 -28.41
C ARG A 273 11.97 7.92 -28.08
N ILE A 274 10.90 7.65 -28.83
CA ILE A 274 10.05 6.46 -28.63
C ILE A 274 10.89 5.20 -28.89
N ILE A 275 11.57 5.11 -30.03
CA ILE A 275 12.35 3.94 -30.37
C ILE A 275 13.45 3.70 -29.33
N THR A 276 14.20 4.75 -28.97
CA THR A 276 15.24 4.64 -27.94
C THR A 276 14.68 4.23 -26.58
N PHE A 277 13.50 4.74 -26.22
CA PHE A 277 12.83 4.37 -24.96
C PHE A 277 12.48 2.87 -24.95
N ILE A 278 11.93 2.34 -26.05
CA ILE A 278 11.62 0.93 -26.20
C ILE A 278 12.90 0.09 -26.09
N ILE A 279 13.94 0.43 -26.86
CA ILE A 279 15.22 -0.29 -26.84
C ILE A 279 15.84 -0.29 -25.45
N CYS A 280 15.82 0.84 -24.74
CA CYS A 280 16.31 0.93 -23.36
C CYS A 280 15.50 0.09 -22.36
N GLY A 281 14.23 -0.22 -22.66
CA GLY A 281 13.38 -1.08 -21.83
C GLY A 281 13.63 -2.58 -22.03
N ILE A 282 14.10 -2.99 -23.20
CA ILE A 282 14.28 -4.41 -23.56
C ILE A 282 15.18 -5.18 -22.57
N PRO A 283 16.35 -4.69 -22.16
CA PRO A 283 17.22 -5.43 -21.22
C PRO A 283 16.52 -5.73 -19.88
N THR A 284 15.79 -4.74 -19.36
CA THR A 284 15.05 -4.91 -18.10
C THR A 284 13.90 -5.90 -18.27
N ALA A 285 13.12 -5.80 -19.35
CA ALA A 285 12.04 -6.73 -19.65
C ALA A 285 12.56 -8.16 -19.81
N ALA A 286 13.64 -8.34 -20.58
CA ALA A 286 14.28 -9.64 -20.78
C ALA A 286 14.78 -10.25 -19.45
N ALA A 287 15.42 -9.46 -18.60
CA ALA A 287 15.90 -9.91 -17.30
C ALA A 287 14.74 -10.39 -16.41
N ILE A 288 13.61 -9.67 -16.38
CA ILE A 288 12.45 -10.07 -15.58
C ILE A 288 11.79 -11.33 -16.14
N ILE A 289 11.58 -11.39 -17.47
CA ILE A 289 10.98 -12.55 -18.14
C ILE A 289 11.83 -13.80 -17.89
N ILE A 290 13.14 -13.72 -18.02
CA ILE A 290 14.05 -14.82 -17.72
C ILE A 290 13.94 -15.25 -16.25
N THR A 291 13.97 -14.30 -15.32
CA THR A 291 13.86 -14.58 -13.87
C THR A 291 12.53 -15.25 -13.52
N ASP A 292 11.42 -14.74 -14.03
CA ASP A 292 10.09 -15.32 -13.81
C ASP A 292 9.98 -16.72 -14.46
N SER A 293 10.53 -16.91 -15.67
CA SER A 293 10.51 -18.19 -16.37
C SER A 293 11.29 -19.27 -15.62
N PHE A 294 12.42 -18.92 -15.02
CA PHE A 294 13.15 -19.81 -14.12
C PHE A 294 12.36 -20.12 -12.85
N TYR A 295 11.77 -19.11 -12.24
CA TYR A 295 11.05 -19.28 -10.98
C TYR A 295 9.82 -20.20 -11.13
N PHE A 296 9.06 -20.04 -12.21
CA PHE A 296 7.87 -20.86 -12.48
C PHE A 296 8.18 -22.21 -13.16
N GLY A 297 9.45 -22.48 -13.49
CA GLY A 297 9.89 -23.75 -14.07
C GLY A 297 9.64 -23.91 -15.56
N TYR A 298 9.38 -22.81 -16.28
CA TYR A 298 9.27 -22.80 -17.75
C TYR A 298 10.62 -22.88 -18.45
N LEU A 299 11.66 -22.38 -17.79
CA LEU A 299 13.02 -22.40 -18.29
C LEU A 299 13.92 -23.09 -17.26
N THR A 300 14.66 -24.09 -17.70
CA THR A 300 15.59 -24.85 -16.84
C THR A 300 17.04 -24.65 -17.34
N LEU A 301 18.00 -24.80 -16.42
CA LEU A 301 19.42 -24.68 -16.78
C LEU A 301 19.84 -25.76 -17.81
N SER A 302 19.22 -26.95 -17.75
CA SER A 302 19.47 -28.03 -18.70
C SER A 302 19.04 -27.69 -20.12
N GLU A 303 17.91 -27.00 -20.30
CA GLU A 303 17.43 -26.56 -21.61
C GLU A 303 18.34 -25.48 -22.21
N ILE A 304 18.85 -24.57 -21.36
CA ILE A 304 19.83 -23.56 -21.80
C ILE A 304 21.12 -24.22 -22.26
N MET A 305 21.65 -25.19 -21.50
CA MET A 305 22.90 -25.88 -21.84
C MET A 305 22.78 -26.74 -23.11
N LYS A 306 21.57 -27.26 -23.40
CA LYS A 306 21.30 -28.04 -24.60
C LYS A 306 20.88 -27.19 -25.81
N PHE A 307 20.75 -25.86 -25.64
CA PHE A 307 20.17 -24.95 -26.63
C PHE A 307 18.76 -25.31 -27.13
N GLU A 308 17.99 -26.02 -26.27
CA GLU A 308 16.59 -26.40 -26.53
C GLU A 308 15.63 -25.31 -26.04
N ILE A 309 15.83 -24.06 -26.49
CA ILE A 309 15.04 -22.91 -26.05
C ILE A 309 14.01 -22.55 -27.12
N GLY A 310 12.72 -22.62 -26.77
CA GLY A 310 11.61 -22.19 -27.59
C GLY A 310 10.82 -21.05 -26.98
N MET A 311 9.86 -20.49 -27.71
CA MET A 311 8.99 -19.44 -27.19
C MET A 311 8.15 -19.87 -25.98
N ASN A 312 7.86 -21.15 -25.85
CA ASN A 312 7.10 -21.73 -24.73
C ASN A 312 7.88 -21.76 -23.40
N ASN A 313 9.20 -21.58 -23.45
CA ASN A 313 10.05 -21.50 -22.26
C ASN A 313 10.00 -20.12 -21.57
N PHE A 314 9.24 -19.17 -22.12
CA PHE A 314 9.18 -17.82 -21.58
C PHE A 314 7.78 -17.47 -21.07
N VAL A 315 7.72 -16.94 -19.85
CA VAL A 315 6.51 -16.45 -19.20
C VAL A 315 6.52 -14.92 -19.17
N VAL A 316 5.48 -14.33 -19.75
CA VAL A 316 5.25 -12.88 -19.71
C VAL A 316 4.07 -12.59 -18.80
N THR A 317 4.33 -12.42 -17.49
CA THR A 317 3.31 -12.24 -16.46
C THR A 317 2.36 -11.07 -16.72
N PRO A 318 2.77 -9.88 -17.23
CA PRO A 318 1.84 -8.82 -17.61
C PRO A 318 0.86 -9.21 -18.72
N LEU A 319 1.29 -10.02 -19.67
CA LEU A 319 0.42 -10.50 -20.75
C LEU A 319 -0.65 -11.46 -20.22
N ASN A 320 -0.26 -12.37 -19.33
CA ASN A 320 -1.19 -13.29 -18.68
C ASN A 320 -2.20 -12.53 -17.82
N PHE A 321 -1.77 -11.50 -17.10
CA PHE A 321 -2.67 -10.60 -16.35
C PHE A 321 -3.70 -9.93 -17.27
N LEU A 322 -3.27 -9.42 -18.43
CA LEU A 322 -4.20 -8.81 -19.39
C LEU A 322 -5.19 -9.83 -19.95
N ARG A 323 -4.74 -11.05 -20.29
CA ARG A 323 -5.61 -12.14 -20.75
C ARG A 323 -6.66 -12.51 -19.71
N TYR A 324 -6.26 -12.65 -18.45
CA TYR A 324 -7.18 -12.94 -17.35
C TYR A 324 -8.25 -11.86 -17.17
N ASN A 325 -7.84 -10.59 -17.15
CA ASN A 325 -8.74 -9.46 -16.94
C ASN A 325 -9.52 -9.04 -18.19
N SER A 326 -9.25 -9.61 -19.36
CA SER A 326 -10.07 -9.41 -20.56
C SER A 326 -11.40 -10.13 -20.49
N VAL A 327 -11.56 -11.10 -19.58
CA VAL A 327 -12.77 -11.87 -19.36
C VAL A 327 -13.61 -11.20 -18.29
N ASN A 328 -14.82 -10.73 -18.65
CA ASN A 328 -15.70 -10.00 -17.71
C ASN A 328 -16.13 -10.83 -16.50
N GLU A 329 -16.27 -12.13 -16.65
CA GLU A 329 -16.64 -13.07 -15.59
C GLU A 329 -15.59 -13.08 -14.47
N ASN A 330 -14.30 -13.03 -14.82
CA ASN A 330 -13.22 -12.99 -13.87
C ASN A 330 -13.22 -11.67 -13.07
N LEU A 331 -13.48 -10.53 -13.74
CA LEU A 331 -13.58 -9.22 -13.09
C LEU A 331 -14.74 -9.14 -12.10
N ALA A 332 -15.88 -9.79 -12.43
CA ALA A 332 -17.06 -9.78 -11.57
C ALA A 332 -16.84 -10.49 -10.23
N GLN A 333 -15.95 -11.49 -10.17
CA GLN A 333 -15.61 -12.20 -8.93
C GLN A 333 -14.92 -11.30 -7.88
N HIS A 334 -14.28 -10.20 -8.29
CA HIS A 334 -13.58 -9.28 -7.40
C HIS A 334 -14.45 -8.12 -6.91
N GLY A 335 -15.74 -8.11 -7.22
CA GLY A 335 -16.68 -7.05 -6.86
C GLY A 335 -16.84 -5.99 -7.95
N ILE A 336 -18.05 -5.48 -8.08
CA ILE A 336 -18.42 -4.47 -9.08
C ILE A 336 -18.75 -3.17 -8.36
N HIS A 337 -18.05 -2.09 -8.73
CA HIS A 337 -18.21 -0.76 -8.18
C HIS A 337 -18.63 0.24 -9.26
N GLY A 338 -19.29 1.33 -8.85
CA GLY A 338 -19.63 2.42 -9.74
C GLY A 338 -18.37 3.15 -10.23
N ARG A 339 -18.32 3.50 -11.53
CA ARG A 339 -17.14 4.16 -12.15
C ARG A 339 -16.74 5.50 -11.52
N TYR A 340 -17.64 6.13 -10.78
CA TYR A 340 -17.41 7.38 -10.05
C TYR A 340 -16.67 7.19 -8.70
N GLN A 341 -16.52 5.93 -8.24
CA GLN A 341 -16.05 5.63 -6.87
C GLN A 341 -14.65 6.19 -6.60
N HIS A 342 -13.72 6.10 -7.55
CA HIS A 342 -12.38 6.66 -7.35
C HIS A 342 -12.43 8.17 -7.11
N PHE A 343 -13.20 8.93 -7.90
CA PHE A 343 -13.25 10.38 -7.75
C PHE A 343 -14.04 10.83 -6.52
N LEU A 344 -15.23 10.26 -6.28
CA LEU A 344 -16.14 10.75 -5.24
C LEU A 344 -15.91 10.14 -3.86
N VAL A 345 -15.38 8.91 -3.79
CA VAL A 345 -15.19 8.19 -2.53
C VAL A 345 -13.71 8.02 -2.21
N ASN A 346 -12.93 7.40 -3.11
CA ASN A 346 -11.58 6.98 -2.79
C ASN A 346 -10.60 8.16 -2.67
N VAL A 347 -10.73 9.22 -3.51
CA VAL A 347 -9.88 10.41 -3.41
C VAL A 347 -10.12 11.17 -2.10
N PRO A 348 -11.36 11.50 -1.68
CA PRO A 348 -11.60 12.09 -0.37
C PRO A 348 -11.20 11.19 0.80
N LEU A 349 -11.42 9.87 0.70
CA LEU A 349 -11.06 8.92 1.75
C LEU A 349 -9.54 8.85 1.97
N LEU A 350 -8.74 8.72 0.91
CA LEU A 350 -7.28 8.57 1.01
C LEU A 350 -6.58 9.90 1.29
N PHE A 351 -7.03 10.97 0.66
CA PHE A 351 -6.31 12.24 0.67
C PHE A 351 -7.07 13.36 1.40
N ASN A 352 -8.22 13.07 1.97
CA ASN A 352 -9.11 13.95 2.73
C ASN A 352 -9.20 15.38 2.14
N VAL A 353 -8.89 16.42 2.93
CA VAL A 353 -8.91 17.83 2.49
C VAL A 353 -8.07 18.07 1.22
N LEU A 354 -6.89 17.42 1.14
CA LEU A 354 -5.99 17.60 -0.01
C LEU A 354 -6.62 17.07 -1.30
N GLY A 355 -7.30 15.92 -1.22
CA GLY A 355 -8.04 15.33 -2.33
C GLY A 355 -9.18 16.21 -2.81
N VAL A 356 -10.00 16.71 -1.87
CA VAL A 356 -11.12 17.61 -2.17
C VAL A 356 -10.62 18.91 -2.83
N VAL A 357 -9.58 19.54 -2.27
CA VAL A 357 -8.97 20.73 -2.85
C VAL A 357 -8.40 20.46 -4.24
N GLY A 358 -7.80 19.29 -4.45
CA GLY A 358 -7.30 18.85 -5.75
C GLY A 358 -8.41 18.74 -6.80
N LEU A 359 -9.53 18.11 -6.46
CA LEU A 359 -10.69 17.98 -7.34
C LEU A 359 -11.32 19.35 -7.65
N ILE A 360 -11.50 20.21 -6.66
CA ILE A 360 -12.00 21.56 -6.86
C ILE A 360 -11.07 22.38 -7.77
N SER A 361 -9.74 22.24 -7.58
CA SER A 361 -8.75 22.92 -8.43
C SER A 361 -8.83 22.41 -9.88
N PHE A 362 -9.05 21.14 -10.10
CA PHE A 362 -9.26 20.57 -11.42
C PHE A 362 -10.57 21.05 -12.07
N LEU A 363 -11.68 21.08 -11.31
CA LEU A 363 -12.95 21.63 -11.81
C LEU A 363 -12.83 23.11 -12.21
N LYS A 364 -12.02 23.91 -11.50
CA LYS A 364 -11.71 25.28 -11.89
C LYS A 364 -10.97 25.34 -13.22
N ILE A 365 -10.01 24.44 -13.47
CA ILE A 365 -9.32 24.34 -14.76
C ILE A 365 -10.33 24.01 -15.88
N ILE A 366 -11.22 23.06 -15.68
CA ILE A 366 -12.28 22.73 -16.65
C ILE A 366 -13.16 23.94 -16.94
N ASN A 367 -13.58 24.65 -15.89
CA ASN A 367 -14.39 25.87 -16.05
C ASN A 367 -13.66 26.97 -16.84
N MET A 368 -12.36 27.17 -16.60
CA MET A 368 -11.53 28.10 -17.38
C MET A 368 -11.45 27.71 -18.87
N ILE A 369 -11.33 26.40 -19.15
CA ILE A 369 -11.33 25.88 -20.53
C ILE A 369 -12.69 26.12 -21.19
N SER A 370 -13.80 25.82 -20.50
CA SER A 370 -15.17 26.02 -21.00
C SER A 370 -15.46 27.49 -21.30
N ASN A 371 -14.99 28.38 -20.45
CA ASN A 371 -15.17 29.84 -20.61
C ASN A 371 -14.10 30.47 -21.55
N ARG A 372 -13.26 29.67 -22.22
CA ARG A 372 -12.22 30.10 -23.14
C ARG A 372 -11.19 31.07 -22.55
N HIS A 373 -10.94 30.98 -21.22
CA HIS A 373 -9.90 31.78 -20.56
C HIS A 373 -8.49 31.16 -20.75
N TRP A 374 -8.08 31.00 -22.01
CA TRP A 374 -6.83 30.29 -22.37
C TRP A 374 -5.56 30.89 -21.76
N LEU A 375 -5.53 32.23 -21.58
CA LEU A 375 -4.38 32.94 -21.00
C LEU A 375 -4.15 32.65 -19.52
N GLN A 376 -5.17 32.19 -18.82
CA GLN A 376 -5.09 31.86 -17.38
C GLN A 376 -4.71 30.39 -17.13
N LEU A 377 -4.75 29.56 -18.16
CA LEU A 377 -4.38 28.15 -18.04
C LEU A 377 -2.86 27.97 -17.88
N PRO A 378 -2.42 26.98 -17.10
CA PRO A 378 -1.02 26.62 -17.05
C PRO A 378 -0.57 26.18 -18.45
N ARG A 379 0.67 26.52 -18.82
CA ARG A 379 1.27 26.08 -20.11
C ARG A 379 1.28 24.55 -20.17
N ILE A 380 0.95 23.98 -21.33
CA ILE A 380 0.86 22.52 -21.51
C ILE A 380 2.15 21.82 -21.09
N GLN A 381 3.32 22.41 -21.36
CA GLN A 381 4.62 21.83 -21.00
C GLN A 381 5.13 22.29 -19.62
N SER A 382 4.28 22.85 -18.76
CA SER A 382 4.66 23.28 -17.42
C SER A 382 4.63 22.10 -16.41
N ILE A 383 5.31 22.29 -15.30
CA ILE A 383 5.29 21.31 -14.18
C ILE A 383 3.88 21.20 -13.58
N GLU A 384 3.12 22.27 -13.54
CA GLU A 384 1.74 22.26 -13.07
C GLU A 384 0.86 21.37 -13.95
N SER A 385 1.02 21.44 -15.27
CA SER A 385 0.29 20.58 -16.21
C SER A 385 0.71 19.12 -16.08
N LEU A 386 2.02 18.83 -15.95
CA LEU A 386 2.52 17.47 -15.69
C LEU A 386 1.88 16.91 -14.41
N MET A 387 1.94 17.65 -13.31
CA MET A 387 1.42 17.16 -12.02
C MET A 387 -0.11 17.00 -12.04
N THR A 388 -0.83 17.91 -12.73
CA THR A 388 -2.28 17.77 -12.93
C THR A 388 -2.61 16.53 -13.76
N ALA A 389 -1.87 16.26 -14.82
CA ALA A 389 -2.03 15.08 -15.63
C ALA A 389 -1.71 13.79 -14.82
N CYS A 390 -0.63 13.79 -14.03
CA CYS A 390 -0.27 12.68 -13.14
C CYS A 390 -1.27 12.46 -11.98
N PHE A 391 -2.07 13.45 -11.64
CA PHE A 391 -3.16 13.30 -10.68
C PHE A 391 -4.42 12.75 -11.34
N ILE A 392 -4.89 13.34 -12.43
CA ILE A 392 -6.22 13.07 -13.00
C ILE A 392 -6.25 11.87 -13.94
N ILE A 393 -5.27 11.76 -14.84
CA ILE A 393 -5.28 10.73 -15.90
C ILE A 393 -5.26 9.31 -15.32
N PRO A 394 -4.39 8.98 -14.33
CA PRO A 394 -4.41 7.65 -13.74
C PRO A 394 -5.75 7.31 -13.08
N ILE A 395 -6.35 8.24 -12.35
CA ILE A 395 -7.65 8.04 -11.72
C ILE A 395 -8.73 7.79 -12.78
N ALA A 396 -8.75 8.57 -13.86
CA ALA A 396 -9.69 8.40 -14.94
C ALA A 396 -9.55 7.06 -15.65
N LEU A 397 -8.30 6.63 -15.96
CA LEU A 397 -8.03 5.35 -16.59
C LEU A 397 -8.40 4.16 -15.69
N LEU A 398 -8.10 4.22 -14.40
CA LEU A 398 -8.46 3.18 -13.46
C LEU A 398 -9.97 3.13 -13.20
N SER A 399 -10.68 4.24 -13.35
CA SER A 399 -12.15 4.32 -13.23
C SER A 399 -12.91 3.63 -14.38
N ILE A 400 -12.22 3.27 -15.47
CA ILE A 400 -12.82 2.49 -16.56
C ILE A 400 -13.13 1.07 -16.10
N PHE A 401 -12.31 0.53 -15.17
CA PHE A 401 -12.49 -0.83 -14.65
C PHE A 401 -13.57 -0.88 -13.56
N PRO A 402 -14.37 -1.95 -13.51
CA PRO A 402 -15.45 -2.07 -12.52
C PRO A 402 -14.95 -2.33 -11.10
N HIS A 403 -13.76 -2.92 -10.95
CA HIS A 403 -13.16 -3.19 -9.64
C HIS A 403 -12.31 -2.00 -9.20
N GLN A 404 -12.76 -1.28 -8.17
CA GLN A 404 -12.16 -0.02 -7.71
C GLN A 404 -11.92 -0.04 -6.20
N GLU A 405 -10.69 -0.24 -5.80
CA GLU A 405 -10.27 -0.16 -4.40
C GLU A 405 -9.50 1.14 -4.11
N PRO A 406 -9.59 1.68 -2.86
CA PRO A 406 -8.88 2.90 -2.49
C PRO A 406 -7.37 2.83 -2.75
N ARG A 407 -6.73 1.70 -2.41
CA ARG A 407 -5.28 1.52 -2.54
C ARG A 407 -4.75 1.67 -3.97
N PHE A 408 -5.59 1.51 -5.01
CA PHE A 408 -5.13 1.60 -6.40
C PHE A 408 -4.67 3.01 -6.78
N ILE A 409 -5.19 4.05 -6.14
CA ILE A 409 -4.84 5.44 -6.45
C ILE A 409 -3.78 6.06 -5.52
N ILE A 410 -3.15 5.27 -4.64
CA ILE A 410 -2.07 5.73 -3.75
C ILE A 410 -0.95 6.49 -4.50
N PRO A 411 -0.51 6.08 -5.71
CA PRO A 411 0.59 6.75 -6.41
C PRO A 411 0.32 8.21 -6.80
N VAL A 412 -0.93 8.69 -6.75
CA VAL A 412 -1.24 10.11 -7.05
C VAL A 412 -0.96 11.06 -5.88
N LEU A 413 -0.54 10.56 -4.71
CA LEU A 413 -0.25 11.39 -3.54
C LEU A 413 0.83 12.44 -3.84
N LEU A 414 1.93 12.07 -4.49
CA LEU A 414 3.04 12.98 -4.77
C LEU A 414 2.61 14.17 -5.63
N PRO A 415 1.99 13.99 -6.83
CA PRO A 415 1.52 15.12 -7.64
C PRO A 415 0.49 15.97 -6.91
N LEU A 416 -0.39 15.34 -6.12
CA LEU A 416 -1.42 16.04 -5.36
C LEU A 416 -0.82 16.97 -4.28
N VAL A 417 0.18 16.47 -3.53
CA VAL A 417 0.91 17.28 -2.52
C VAL A 417 1.72 18.38 -3.19
N PHE A 418 2.34 18.11 -4.33
CA PHE A 418 3.10 19.13 -5.06
C PHE A 418 2.20 20.29 -5.48
N LEU A 419 1.03 20.00 -6.04
CA LEU A 419 0.06 21.02 -6.52
C LEU A 419 -0.58 21.78 -5.36
N ASN A 420 -1.16 21.06 -4.41
CA ASN A 420 -2.10 21.63 -3.44
C ASN A 420 -1.53 21.75 -2.03
N GLY A 421 -0.33 21.21 -1.75
CA GLY A 421 0.30 21.33 -0.43
C GLY A 421 0.50 22.78 0.03
N GLY A 422 0.68 23.71 -0.91
CA GLY A 422 0.75 25.15 -0.62
C GLY A 422 -0.56 25.77 -0.07
N PHE A 423 -1.70 25.10 -0.26
CA PHE A 423 -3.00 25.54 0.29
C PHE A 423 -2.98 25.66 1.82
N PHE A 424 -2.27 24.77 2.49
CA PHE A 424 -2.11 24.78 3.95
C PHE A 424 -1.04 25.76 4.44
N GLY A 425 -0.24 26.37 3.53
CA GLY A 425 0.81 27.35 3.83
C GLY A 425 0.50 28.75 3.31
N ASN A 426 1.37 29.71 3.57
CA ASN A 426 1.21 31.11 3.13
C ASN A 426 1.70 31.36 1.68
N GLU A 427 1.89 30.33 0.84
CA GLU A 427 2.38 30.53 -0.54
C GLU A 427 1.43 31.30 -1.45
N GLY A 428 0.12 31.31 -1.16
CA GLY A 428 -0.86 32.09 -1.92
C GLY A 428 -0.72 33.61 -1.78
N SER A 429 -0.04 34.09 -0.73
CA SER A 429 0.14 35.51 -0.47
C SER A 429 1.32 36.16 -1.22
N LEU A 430 2.22 35.35 -1.81
CA LEU A 430 3.38 35.89 -2.56
C LEU A 430 3.04 36.33 -3.99
N ARG A 431 1.83 36.03 -4.51
CA ARG A 431 1.37 36.54 -5.82
C ARG A 431 0.64 37.89 -5.75
N THR A 432 0.27 38.36 -4.55
CA THR A 432 -0.30 39.69 -4.33
C THR A 432 0.71 40.59 -3.64
N VAL A 433 1.82 40.92 -4.32
CA VAL A 433 2.76 41.98 -3.91
C VAL A 433 2.16 43.39 -4.16
N VAL A 434 0.86 43.52 -4.35
CA VAL A 434 0.22 44.82 -4.62
C VAL A 434 -0.48 45.44 -3.39
N ASP A 435 -0.66 44.67 -2.29
CA ASP A 435 -1.32 45.27 -1.13
C ASP A 435 -0.86 44.64 0.20
N PRO A 436 0.01 45.36 0.96
CA PRO A 436 0.48 44.89 2.28
C PRO A 436 -0.59 44.91 3.38
N SER A 437 -1.75 45.50 3.13
CA SER A 437 -2.80 45.67 4.15
C SER A 437 -3.70 44.45 4.36
N ILE A 438 -3.59 43.40 3.54
CA ILE A 438 -4.44 42.20 3.64
C ILE A 438 -3.65 41.00 4.17
N THR A 439 -2.90 41.17 5.24
CA THR A 439 -2.31 40.05 6.00
C THR A 439 -3.26 39.51 7.09
N ARG A 440 -4.56 39.53 6.89
CA ARG A 440 -5.49 38.79 7.75
C ARG A 440 -5.28 37.30 7.46
N ARG A 441 -4.69 36.53 8.41
CA ARG A 441 -4.76 35.08 8.44
C ARG A 441 -6.21 34.68 8.29
N GLU A 442 -6.58 34.15 7.13
CA GLU A 442 -7.96 33.70 6.94
C GLU A 442 -8.25 32.58 7.93
N PRO A 443 -9.18 32.73 8.86
CA PRO A 443 -9.50 31.73 9.90
C PRO A 443 -9.94 30.38 9.30
N SER A 444 -10.34 30.36 8.04
CA SER A 444 -10.72 29.14 7.33
C SER A 444 -9.53 28.18 7.10
N ARG A 445 -8.31 28.69 6.89
CA ARG A 445 -7.12 27.83 6.63
C ARG A 445 -6.69 27.02 7.85
N ILE A 446 -6.83 27.58 9.06
CA ILE A 446 -6.53 26.87 10.30
C ILE A 446 -7.49 25.69 10.48
N LYS A 447 -8.78 25.89 10.16
CA LYS A 447 -9.78 24.80 10.22
C LYS A 447 -9.40 23.64 9.31
N TRP A 448 -8.96 23.91 8.09
CA TRP A 448 -8.53 22.86 7.14
C TRP A 448 -7.25 22.13 7.58
N GLN A 449 -6.31 22.83 8.21
CA GLN A 449 -5.14 22.19 8.82
C GLN A 449 -5.55 21.27 9.97
N VAL A 450 -6.45 21.69 10.85
CA VAL A 450 -6.95 20.87 11.96
C VAL A 450 -7.66 19.63 11.43
N ILE A 451 -8.53 19.78 10.44
CA ILE A 451 -9.22 18.66 9.79
C ILE A 451 -8.18 17.69 9.18
N TRP A 452 -7.15 18.21 8.49
CA TRP A 452 -6.07 17.38 7.95
C TRP A 452 -5.41 16.51 9.01
N TRP A 453 -5.02 17.09 10.15
CA TRP A 453 -4.35 16.37 11.22
C TRP A 453 -5.27 15.35 11.89
N ILE A 454 -6.50 15.73 12.24
CA ILE A 454 -7.47 14.82 12.86
C ILE A 454 -7.72 13.61 11.98
N PHE A 455 -7.99 13.81 10.69
CA PHE A 455 -8.28 12.73 9.77
C PHE A 455 -7.08 11.77 9.58
N ASN A 456 -5.88 12.33 9.38
CA ASN A 456 -4.71 11.48 9.18
C ASN A 456 -4.33 10.70 10.45
N ILE A 457 -4.47 11.29 11.64
CA ILE A 457 -4.26 10.60 12.91
C ILE A 457 -5.31 9.48 13.08
N ALA A 458 -6.59 9.80 12.89
CA ALA A 458 -7.67 8.82 13.04
C ALA A 458 -7.52 7.65 12.08
N LEU A 459 -7.24 7.91 10.80
CA LEU A 459 -7.03 6.86 9.81
C LEU A 459 -5.75 6.06 10.05
N THR A 460 -4.68 6.69 10.55
CA THR A 460 -3.45 5.98 10.93
C THR A 460 -3.71 5.04 12.10
N ILE A 461 -4.47 5.45 13.10
CA ILE A 461 -4.85 4.58 14.23
C ILE A 461 -5.77 3.47 13.72
N PHE A 462 -6.79 3.80 12.94
CA PHE A 462 -7.76 2.81 12.46
C PHE A 462 -7.10 1.75 11.58
N TYR A 463 -6.46 2.13 10.49
CA TYR A 463 -5.83 1.18 9.56
C TYR A 463 -4.50 0.62 10.05
N GLY A 464 -3.78 1.36 10.90
CA GLY A 464 -2.53 0.89 11.48
C GLY A 464 -2.71 -0.14 12.57
N PHE A 465 -3.79 -0.05 13.38
CA PHE A 465 -3.93 -0.86 14.59
C PHE A 465 -5.28 -1.53 14.75
N LEU A 466 -6.41 -0.82 14.51
CA LEU A 466 -7.74 -1.33 14.85
C LEU A 466 -8.29 -2.30 13.82
N HIS A 467 -8.20 -1.93 12.53
CA HIS A 467 -8.80 -2.71 11.44
C HIS A 467 -8.16 -4.09 11.35
N GLN A 468 -8.93 -5.13 11.66
CA GLN A 468 -8.48 -6.54 11.68
C GLN A 468 -7.21 -6.79 12.52
N GLY A 469 -6.96 -5.95 13.55
CA GLY A 469 -5.70 -5.93 14.29
C GLY A 469 -5.41 -7.17 15.13
N GLY A 470 -6.42 -7.97 15.48
CA GLY A 470 -6.28 -9.21 16.24
C GLY A 470 -5.75 -10.40 15.44
N VAL A 471 -5.74 -10.34 14.09
CA VAL A 471 -5.38 -11.50 13.24
C VAL A 471 -3.90 -11.87 13.37
N LEU A 472 -2.99 -10.90 13.38
CA LEU A 472 -1.55 -11.16 13.53
C LEU A 472 -1.19 -11.66 14.94
N PRO A 473 -1.70 -11.10 16.05
CA PRO A 473 -1.56 -11.68 17.39
C PRO A 473 -2.12 -13.10 17.48
N LEU A 474 -3.27 -13.39 16.86
CA LEU A 474 -3.85 -14.74 16.78
C LEU A 474 -2.90 -15.72 16.10
N ALA A 475 -2.34 -15.35 14.93
CA ALA A 475 -1.35 -16.18 14.23
C ALA A 475 -0.10 -16.43 15.10
N SER A 476 0.38 -15.42 15.82
CA SER A 476 1.51 -15.54 16.73
C SER A 476 1.20 -16.48 17.89
N HIS A 477 0.01 -16.40 18.48
CA HIS A 477 -0.46 -17.31 19.53
C HIS A 477 -0.42 -18.77 19.04
N PHE A 478 -1.00 -19.06 17.87
CA PHE A 478 -0.98 -20.41 17.34
C PHE A 478 0.42 -20.87 16.92
N SER A 479 1.32 -19.99 16.50
CA SER A 479 2.74 -20.35 16.28
C SER A 479 3.40 -20.85 17.57
N HIS A 480 3.07 -20.27 18.73
CA HIS A 480 3.56 -20.74 20.03
C HIS A 480 2.89 -22.05 20.45
N GLU A 481 1.56 -22.14 20.30
CA GLU A 481 0.81 -23.33 20.65
C GLU A 481 1.24 -24.56 19.84
N LEU A 482 1.47 -24.40 18.55
CA LEU A 482 1.96 -25.48 17.66
C LEU A 482 3.34 -25.99 18.06
N LYS A 483 4.19 -25.15 18.63
CA LYS A 483 5.51 -25.54 19.14
C LYS A 483 5.43 -26.25 20.50
N ALA A 484 4.45 -25.88 21.31
CA ALA A 484 4.29 -26.38 22.68
C ALA A 484 3.39 -27.62 22.79
N LYS A 485 2.54 -27.90 21.78
CA LYS A 485 1.60 -29.01 21.79
C LYS A 485 2.32 -30.37 21.80
N PRO A 486 1.70 -31.40 22.43
CA PRO A 486 2.17 -32.78 22.28
C PRO A 486 2.15 -33.21 20.81
N GLU A 487 3.09 -34.08 20.45
CA GLU A 487 3.12 -34.71 19.12
C GLU A 487 1.76 -35.38 18.83
N LEU A 488 1.37 -35.41 17.57
CA LEU A 488 0.09 -35.95 17.08
C LEU A 488 -1.18 -35.21 17.47
N THR A 489 -1.13 -34.16 18.29
CA THR A 489 -2.33 -33.35 18.60
C THR A 489 -2.76 -32.54 17.38
N HIS A 490 -4.00 -32.74 16.93
CA HIS A 490 -4.60 -31.97 15.85
C HIS A 490 -5.20 -30.68 16.40
N ILE A 491 -4.91 -29.56 15.76
CA ILE A 491 -5.53 -28.25 16.06
C ILE A 491 -6.48 -27.90 14.94
N HIS A 492 -7.71 -27.58 15.29
CA HIS A 492 -8.75 -27.10 14.39
C HIS A 492 -9.10 -25.67 14.78
N LEU A 493 -8.94 -24.73 13.86
CA LEU A 493 -9.24 -23.30 14.07
C LEU A 493 -10.32 -22.83 13.10
N PHE A 494 -11.44 -22.40 13.64
CA PHE A 494 -12.49 -21.69 12.90
C PHE A 494 -12.30 -20.18 13.08
N THR A 495 -12.49 -19.41 12.01
CA THR A 495 -12.43 -17.96 12.04
C THR A 495 -13.63 -17.36 11.32
N SER A 496 -14.30 -16.36 11.93
CA SER A 496 -15.42 -15.64 11.34
C SER A 496 -15.22 -14.14 11.41
N TYR A 497 -15.67 -13.42 10.37
CA TYR A 497 -15.56 -11.96 10.25
C TYR A 497 -14.12 -11.44 10.36
N THR A 498 -13.16 -12.27 10.00
CA THR A 498 -11.74 -11.94 9.94
C THR A 498 -11.22 -12.13 8.52
N TYR A 499 -10.18 -11.38 8.16
CA TYR A 499 -9.43 -11.66 6.94
C TYR A 499 -8.66 -12.97 7.07
N SER A 500 -8.35 -13.58 5.93
CA SER A 500 -7.60 -14.83 5.84
C SER A 500 -6.31 -14.78 6.64
N LEU A 501 -6.08 -15.85 7.45
CA LEU A 501 -4.93 -15.95 8.34
C LEU A 501 -3.67 -16.26 7.52
N PRO A 502 -2.61 -15.42 7.56
CA PRO A 502 -1.36 -15.73 6.87
C PRO A 502 -0.67 -16.93 7.51
N THR A 503 -0.65 -18.06 6.82
CA THR A 503 -0.14 -19.36 7.34
C THR A 503 1.38 -19.37 7.54
N ALA A 504 2.13 -18.51 6.83
CA ALA A 504 3.57 -18.33 7.03
C ALA A 504 3.93 -17.99 8.48
N PHE A 505 3.07 -17.26 9.21
CA PHE A 505 3.32 -16.89 10.60
C PHE A 505 3.09 -18.06 11.59
N LEU A 506 2.36 -19.09 11.18
CA LEU A 506 2.22 -20.32 11.96
C LEU A 506 3.49 -21.15 11.95
N GLN A 507 4.36 -20.99 10.95
CA GLN A 507 5.63 -21.71 10.80
C GLN A 507 5.44 -23.24 10.77
N LEU A 508 4.38 -23.70 10.11
CA LEU A 508 4.10 -25.13 9.94
C LEU A 508 5.17 -25.78 9.08
N LYS A 509 5.56 -27.01 9.42
CA LYS A 509 6.46 -27.80 8.58
C LYS A 509 5.80 -28.14 7.26
N ASN A 510 6.55 -28.13 6.17
CA ASN A 510 6.01 -28.46 4.85
C ASN A 510 5.69 -29.96 4.76
N THR A 511 4.42 -30.32 4.93
CA THR A 511 3.94 -31.72 4.91
C THR A 511 3.96 -32.36 3.51
N LYS A 512 4.13 -31.56 2.47
CA LYS A 512 4.22 -32.06 1.07
C LYS A 512 5.60 -32.66 0.76
N LYS A 513 6.61 -32.40 1.58
CA LYS A 513 7.94 -32.98 1.41
C LYS A 513 8.03 -34.36 2.01
N ILE A 514 8.65 -35.28 1.25
CA ILE A 514 8.96 -36.63 1.71
C ILE A 514 10.35 -36.58 2.35
N TYR A 515 10.40 -36.91 3.62
CA TYR A 515 11.67 -37.01 4.35
C TYR A 515 12.22 -38.43 4.22
N THR A 516 13.53 -38.56 4.03
CA THR A 516 14.23 -39.83 4.03
C THR A 516 14.99 -39.94 5.35
N SER A 517 14.63 -40.93 6.16
CA SER A 517 15.35 -41.22 7.41
C SER A 517 16.73 -41.84 7.12
N SER A 518 17.60 -41.83 8.13
CA SER A 518 18.89 -42.49 8.08
C SER A 518 18.79 -43.99 7.75
N THR A 519 17.65 -44.61 8.00
CA THR A 519 17.30 -46.00 7.68
C THR A 519 16.73 -46.19 6.27
N LYS A 520 16.80 -45.16 5.39
CA LYS A 520 16.25 -45.16 4.02
C LYS A 520 14.72 -45.27 3.91
N HIS A 521 14.00 -45.21 5.02
CA HIS A 521 12.54 -45.15 4.97
C HIS A 521 12.07 -43.76 4.59
N ARG A 522 11.18 -43.68 3.59
CA ARG A 522 10.53 -42.45 3.18
C ARG A 522 9.23 -42.29 3.95
N TYR A 523 9.04 -41.13 4.59
CA TYR A 523 7.79 -40.81 5.27
C TYR A 523 7.36 -39.35 4.95
N GLN A 524 6.05 -39.11 4.97
CA GLN A 524 5.45 -37.80 4.83
C GLN A 524 4.84 -37.40 6.18
N LEU A 525 5.11 -36.19 6.65
CA LEU A 525 4.46 -35.65 7.84
C LEU A 525 2.96 -35.54 7.62
N LYS A 526 2.15 -35.92 8.62
CA LYS A 526 0.72 -35.73 8.60
C LYS A 526 0.41 -34.26 8.93
N GLN A 527 -0.63 -33.73 8.28
CA GLN A 527 -1.15 -32.41 8.61
C GLN A 527 -1.75 -32.47 10.03
N ASP A 528 -1.37 -31.53 10.89
CA ASP A 528 -1.78 -31.45 12.28
C ASP A 528 -2.47 -30.11 12.63
N PHE A 529 -2.60 -29.22 11.68
CA PHE A 529 -3.33 -27.95 11.79
C PHE A 529 -4.35 -27.80 10.65
N PHE A 530 -5.57 -27.48 11.02
CA PHE A 530 -6.71 -27.34 10.09
C PHE A 530 -7.34 -25.96 10.31
N LEU A 531 -7.36 -25.12 9.26
CA LEU A 531 -7.93 -23.81 9.27
C LEU A 531 -9.24 -23.80 8.49
N TYR A 532 -10.30 -23.29 9.10
CA TYR A 532 -11.63 -23.12 8.53
C TYR A 532 -11.98 -21.63 8.53
N GLU A 533 -11.95 -21.02 7.36
CA GLU A 533 -12.23 -19.60 7.19
C GLU A 533 -13.67 -19.42 6.74
N GLU A 534 -14.55 -19.07 7.67
CA GLU A 534 -15.99 -18.97 7.42
C GLU A 534 -16.40 -17.60 6.84
N GLY A 535 -15.48 -16.63 6.81
CA GLY A 535 -15.79 -15.30 6.29
C GLY A 535 -16.92 -14.64 7.06
N SER A 536 -17.89 -14.07 6.34
CA SER A 536 -19.10 -13.42 6.89
C SER A 536 -20.34 -14.32 6.85
N LYS A 537 -20.17 -15.65 6.91
CA LYS A 537 -21.28 -16.58 7.03
C LYS A 537 -22.10 -16.34 8.29
N ASP A 538 -23.37 -16.66 8.20
CA ASP A 538 -24.28 -16.56 9.34
C ASP A 538 -23.90 -17.52 10.48
N LEU A 539 -24.05 -17.06 11.72
CA LEU A 539 -23.67 -17.81 12.92
C LEU A 539 -24.30 -19.21 13.02
N PRO A 540 -25.57 -19.45 12.62
CA PRO A 540 -26.16 -20.79 12.61
C PRO A 540 -25.41 -21.78 11.71
N GLU A 541 -24.96 -21.35 10.54
CA GLU A 541 -24.19 -22.20 9.60
C GLU A 541 -22.82 -22.53 10.19
N VAL A 542 -22.12 -21.50 10.71
CA VAL A 542 -20.83 -21.68 11.38
C VAL A 542 -20.94 -22.64 12.56
N TYR A 543 -22.01 -22.53 13.35
CA TYR A 543 -22.29 -23.44 14.47
C TYR A 543 -22.46 -24.89 13.98
N ALA A 544 -23.20 -25.10 12.89
CA ALA A 544 -23.40 -26.42 12.30
C ALA A 544 -22.08 -27.03 11.81
N ASP A 545 -21.21 -26.23 11.19
CA ASP A 545 -19.89 -26.67 10.72
C ASP A 545 -18.94 -27.01 11.87
N ILE A 546 -18.94 -26.20 12.94
CA ILE A 546 -18.19 -26.47 14.17
C ILE A 546 -18.66 -27.79 14.81
N ARG A 547 -19.99 -28.01 14.94
CA ARG A 547 -20.58 -29.23 15.51
C ARG A 547 -20.21 -30.47 14.69
N ARG A 548 -20.29 -30.38 13.36
CA ARG A 548 -19.88 -31.48 12.46
C ARG A 548 -18.40 -31.85 12.67
N THR A 549 -17.53 -30.83 12.66
CA THR A 549 -16.10 -31.05 12.86
C THR A 549 -15.77 -31.61 14.23
N LEU A 550 -16.43 -31.14 15.30
CA LEU A 550 -16.27 -31.68 16.66
C LEU A 550 -16.64 -33.13 16.71
N THR A 551 -17.77 -33.53 16.11
CA THR A 551 -18.21 -34.93 16.03
C THR A 551 -17.21 -35.82 15.29
N ASP A 552 -16.62 -35.33 14.21
CA ASP A 552 -15.59 -36.05 13.45
C ASP A 552 -14.29 -36.18 14.22
N CYS A 553 -13.90 -35.13 14.97
CA CYS A 553 -12.72 -35.16 15.85
C CYS A 553 -12.90 -36.17 16.97
N GLU A 554 -14.07 -36.22 17.60
CA GLU A 554 -14.42 -37.21 18.62
C GLU A 554 -14.35 -38.65 18.09
N LYS A 555 -14.92 -38.90 16.91
CA LYS A 555 -14.81 -40.23 16.26
C LYS A 555 -13.37 -40.63 16.01
N LYS A 556 -12.52 -39.70 15.51
CA LYS A 556 -11.09 -39.96 15.30
C LYS A 556 -10.36 -40.19 16.62
N HIS A 557 -10.70 -39.43 17.66
CA HIS A 557 -10.13 -39.61 19.00
C HIS A 557 -10.45 -40.97 19.57
N ARG A 558 -11.73 -41.43 19.51
CA ARG A 558 -12.16 -42.75 19.98
C ARG A 558 -11.53 -43.88 19.19
N ASN A 559 -11.49 -43.78 17.85
CA ASN A 559 -11.04 -44.88 16.99
C ASN A 559 -9.52 -44.94 16.82
N GLN A 560 -8.84 -43.80 16.75
CA GLN A 560 -7.42 -43.70 16.42
C GLN A 560 -6.56 -43.11 17.54
N LYS A 561 -7.20 -42.73 18.69
CA LYS A 561 -6.55 -42.08 19.84
C LYS A 561 -5.76 -40.81 19.46
N ILE A 562 -6.21 -40.09 18.44
CA ILE A 562 -5.60 -38.83 18.02
C ILE A 562 -6.19 -37.72 18.91
N PRO A 563 -5.38 -37.07 19.76
CA PRO A 563 -5.85 -35.92 20.55
C PRO A 563 -6.12 -34.73 19.63
N TYR A 564 -7.11 -33.92 19.99
CA TYR A 564 -7.46 -32.73 19.24
C TYR A 564 -7.76 -31.55 20.17
N ARG A 565 -7.64 -30.33 19.59
CA ARG A 565 -8.08 -29.07 20.20
C ARG A 565 -8.85 -28.29 19.13
N LEU A 566 -10.06 -27.88 19.44
CA LEU A 566 -10.91 -27.12 18.53
C LEU A 566 -11.08 -25.71 19.08
N TYR A 567 -10.80 -24.72 18.24
CA TYR A 567 -10.87 -23.30 18.57
C TYR A 567 -11.78 -22.55 17.60
N TYR A 568 -12.44 -21.53 18.14
CA TYR A 568 -13.22 -20.59 17.34
C TYR A 568 -12.81 -19.15 17.66
N ALA A 569 -12.38 -18.40 16.66
CA ALA A 569 -12.00 -16.99 16.73
C ALA A 569 -13.07 -16.12 16.07
N MET A 570 -13.61 -15.14 16.80
CA MET A 570 -14.64 -14.23 16.31
C MET A 570 -14.51 -12.86 16.99
N PRO A 571 -15.01 -11.74 16.38
CA PRO A 571 -15.11 -10.46 17.05
C PRO A 571 -15.95 -10.54 18.34
N VAL A 572 -15.51 -9.87 19.40
CA VAL A 572 -16.17 -9.91 20.73
C VAL A 572 -17.65 -9.53 20.66
N ASN A 573 -18.01 -8.57 19.80
CA ASN A 573 -19.39 -8.12 19.64
C ASN A 573 -20.36 -9.19 19.10
N LEU A 574 -19.87 -10.31 18.56
CA LEU A 574 -20.69 -11.46 18.14
C LEU A 574 -20.93 -12.47 19.25
N PHE A 575 -20.16 -12.39 20.33
CA PHE A 575 -20.23 -13.38 21.41
C PHE A 575 -21.62 -13.51 22.05
N PRO A 576 -22.36 -12.43 22.36
CA PRO A 576 -23.71 -12.55 22.89
C PRO A 576 -24.66 -13.30 21.98
N GLN A 577 -24.60 -13.05 20.67
CA GLN A 577 -25.43 -13.72 19.67
C GLN A 577 -25.06 -15.20 19.53
N PHE A 578 -23.79 -15.52 19.62
CA PHE A 578 -23.31 -16.91 19.59
C PHE A 578 -23.80 -17.70 20.80
N ILE A 579 -23.75 -17.11 22.01
CA ILE A 579 -24.29 -17.75 23.23
C ILE A 579 -25.79 -17.91 23.15
N GLU A 580 -26.52 -16.90 22.73
CA GLU A 580 -27.96 -16.96 22.57
C GLU A 580 -28.34 -18.13 21.66
N HIS A 581 -27.61 -18.31 20.56
CA HIS A 581 -27.83 -19.41 19.61
C HIS A 581 -27.56 -20.79 20.24
N ILE A 582 -26.52 -20.92 21.06
CA ILE A 582 -26.24 -22.15 21.82
C ILE A 582 -27.37 -22.45 22.82
N LEU A 583 -27.90 -21.43 23.51
CA LEU A 583 -28.94 -21.59 24.55
C LEU A 583 -30.31 -21.90 23.93
N ILE A 584 -30.67 -21.25 22.80
CA ILE A 584 -32.00 -21.42 22.18
C ILE A 584 -32.16 -22.84 21.60
N ASN A 585 -31.11 -23.42 21.05
CA ASN A 585 -31.18 -24.76 20.47
C ASN A 585 -31.34 -25.90 21.51
N GLY A 586 -31.38 -25.56 22.82
CA GLY A 586 -31.81 -26.47 23.88
C GLY A 586 -30.96 -27.72 24.12
N THR A 587 -30.02 -27.99 23.24
CA THR A 587 -29.09 -29.09 23.32
C THR A 587 -27.77 -28.52 23.82
N ARG A 588 -27.37 -28.83 25.06
CA ARG A 588 -26.01 -28.52 25.57
C ARG A 588 -24.98 -29.41 24.85
N ASP A 589 -24.97 -29.35 23.53
CA ASP A 589 -24.11 -30.20 22.71
C ASP A 589 -22.67 -29.70 22.61
N LEU A 590 -22.43 -28.46 23.02
CA LEU A 590 -21.11 -27.82 23.01
C LEU A 590 -20.86 -27.14 24.35
N SER A 591 -19.66 -27.32 24.90
CA SER A 591 -19.12 -26.48 25.95
C SER A 591 -18.04 -25.55 25.35
N TYR A 592 -17.88 -24.39 25.95
CA TYR A 592 -16.84 -23.47 25.51
C TYR A 592 -16.06 -22.92 26.70
N GLN A 593 -14.78 -22.67 26.45
CA GLN A 593 -13.88 -22.01 27.40
C GLN A 593 -13.22 -20.83 26.70
N THR A 594 -13.27 -19.65 27.32
CA THR A 594 -12.55 -18.49 26.80
C THR A 594 -11.04 -18.70 26.98
N THR A 595 -10.30 -18.78 25.90
CA THR A 595 -8.84 -18.94 25.92
C THR A 595 -8.15 -17.59 26.00
N GLY A 596 -8.66 -16.57 25.29
CA GLY A 596 -8.08 -15.24 25.33
C GLY A 596 -8.84 -14.25 24.41
N VAL A 597 -8.46 -12.99 24.52
CA VAL A 597 -8.95 -11.92 23.66
C VAL A 597 -7.75 -11.13 23.10
N PHE A 598 -7.71 -10.96 21.80
CA PHE A 598 -6.64 -10.21 21.13
C PHE A 598 -7.11 -8.80 20.82
N TYR A 599 -6.47 -7.82 21.45
CA TYR A 599 -6.73 -6.40 21.26
C TYR A 599 -5.60 -5.72 20.46
N PRO A 600 -5.94 -4.63 19.72
CA PRO A 600 -7.28 -4.20 19.30
C PRO A 600 -7.72 -4.94 18.02
N HIS A 601 -9.04 -5.10 17.83
CA HIS A 601 -9.60 -5.71 16.61
C HIS A 601 -10.96 -5.12 16.28
N VAL A 602 -11.14 -4.68 15.05
CA VAL A 602 -12.43 -4.24 14.51
C VAL A 602 -12.59 -4.81 13.09
N SER A 603 -13.70 -5.50 12.86
CA SER A 603 -14.12 -5.91 11.52
C SER A 603 -15.07 -4.88 10.92
N THR A 604 -14.80 -4.45 9.68
CA THR A 604 -15.71 -3.55 8.95
C THR A 604 -17.00 -4.23 8.51
N GLU A 605 -17.00 -5.56 8.43
CA GLU A 605 -18.19 -6.36 8.10
C GLU A 605 -19.14 -6.50 9.30
N ASN A 606 -18.62 -6.33 10.52
CA ASN A 606 -19.41 -6.36 11.74
C ASN A 606 -18.90 -5.33 12.73
N LEU A 607 -19.33 -4.09 12.54
CA LEU A 607 -18.97 -2.99 13.43
C LEU A 607 -19.71 -3.09 14.78
N PRO A 608 -19.04 -2.86 15.92
CA PRO A 608 -19.69 -2.74 17.20
C PRO A 608 -20.80 -1.68 17.17
N ARG A 609 -21.99 -2.03 17.63
CA ARG A 609 -23.11 -1.09 17.68
C ARG A 609 -22.87 -0.10 18.82
N PHE A 610 -22.91 1.17 18.52
CA PHE A 610 -23.00 2.22 19.53
C PHE A 610 -24.43 2.23 20.07
N SER A 611 -24.63 1.71 21.27
CA SER A 611 -25.85 1.95 22.03
C SER A 611 -25.71 3.26 22.82
N VAL A 612 -25.61 4.37 22.14
CA VAL A 612 -25.83 5.65 22.79
C VAL A 612 -27.35 5.76 22.93
N HIS A 613 -27.85 5.57 24.13
CA HIS A 613 -29.23 5.94 24.44
C HIS A 613 -29.39 7.45 24.25
N PHE A 614 -29.84 7.85 23.06
CA PHE A 614 -30.20 9.23 22.71
C PHE A 614 -31.54 9.65 23.36
N ASP A 615 -31.84 9.16 24.54
CA ASP A 615 -33.03 9.56 25.28
C ASP A 615 -32.95 11.00 25.81
N CYS A 616 -31.78 11.65 25.64
CA CYS A 616 -31.58 13.05 26.01
C CYS A 616 -32.34 14.08 25.14
N PHE A 617 -32.87 13.71 24.00
CA PHE A 617 -33.67 14.64 23.18
C PHE A 617 -35.07 14.92 23.70
N LEU A 618 -35.52 14.18 24.75
CA LEU A 618 -36.84 14.33 25.38
C LEU A 618 -36.78 14.94 26.78
N VAL A 619 -35.61 15.35 27.29
CA VAL A 619 -35.47 15.88 28.65
C VAL A 619 -35.31 17.40 28.63
N GLU A 620 -36.22 18.11 29.28
CA GLU A 620 -36.32 19.58 29.32
C GLU A 620 -35.15 20.33 29.99
N SER A 621 -34.14 19.64 30.57
CA SER A 621 -33.01 20.31 31.21
C SER A 621 -31.65 19.84 30.70
N LEU A 622 -30.92 20.76 30.06
CA LEU A 622 -29.58 20.59 29.50
C LEU A 622 -28.52 20.13 30.53
N SER A 623 -28.69 20.49 31.82
CA SER A 623 -27.80 20.16 32.93
C SER A 623 -27.91 18.69 33.37
N LEU A 624 -29.10 18.13 33.36
CA LEU A 624 -29.34 16.70 33.63
C LEU A 624 -28.82 15.82 32.49
N CYS A 625 -28.98 16.27 31.26
CA CYS A 625 -28.46 15.60 30.10
C CYS A 625 -26.93 15.59 30.09
N LEU A 626 -26.26 16.69 30.42
CA LEU A 626 -24.79 16.78 30.55
C LEU A 626 -24.25 15.88 31.66
N ASN A 627 -24.89 15.80 32.81
CA ASN A 627 -24.47 14.91 33.88
C ASN A 627 -24.69 13.43 33.53
N HIS A 628 -25.80 13.09 32.86
CA HIS A 628 -26.06 11.73 32.40
C HIS A 628 -25.08 11.32 31.29
N LEU A 629 -24.71 12.25 30.39
CA LEU A 629 -23.68 12.04 29.39
C LEU A 629 -22.29 11.85 29.97
N THR A 630 -21.92 12.57 31.04
CA THR A 630 -20.57 12.43 31.64
C THR A 630 -20.44 11.18 32.53
N THR A 631 -21.46 10.72 33.21
CA THR A 631 -21.42 9.50 34.05
C THR A 631 -21.58 8.22 33.27
N ASN A 632 -22.47 8.20 32.28
CA ASN A 632 -22.68 7.01 31.44
C ASN A 632 -21.69 6.93 30.25
N PHE A 633 -21.15 8.07 29.75
CA PHE A 633 -20.20 8.08 28.67
C PHE A 633 -18.91 7.31 28.99
N SER A 634 -18.43 7.36 30.22
CA SER A 634 -17.23 6.60 30.61
C SER A 634 -17.49 5.09 30.63
N SER A 635 -18.65 4.64 31.11
CA SER A 635 -19.03 3.22 31.11
C SER A 635 -19.34 2.72 29.71
N ASP A 636 -20.03 3.51 28.90
CA ASP A 636 -20.33 3.18 27.50
C ASP A 636 -19.07 3.15 26.64
N LEU A 637 -18.11 4.06 26.89
CA LEU A 637 -16.81 4.04 26.23
C LEU A 637 -15.98 2.81 26.62
N VAL A 638 -15.98 2.42 27.89
CA VAL A 638 -15.28 1.21 28.35
C VAL A 638 -15.92 -0.04 27.72
N ASN A 639 -17.26 -0.13 27.72
CA ASN A 639 -17.98 -1.22 27.07
C ASN A 639 -17.71 -1.29 25.56
N LEU A 640 -17.67 -0.12 24.91
CA LEU A 640 -17.30 -0.05 23.49
C LEU A 640 -15.86 -0.54 23.25
N LEU A 641 -14.90 -0.09 24.07
CA LEU A 641 -13.51 -0.49 23.94
C LEU A 641 -13.32 -1.99 24.21
N GLN A 642 -14.11 -2.58 25.12
CA GLN A 642 -14.11 -4.04 25.34
C GLN A 642 -14.59 -4.82 24.13
N ASN A 643 -15.49 -4.24 23.31
CA ASN A 643 -15.96 -4.85 22.06
C ASN A 643 -14.93 -4.77 20.91
N PHE A 644 -13.82 -4.03 21.07
CA PHE A 644 -12.75 -3.94 20.08
C PHE A 644 -11.71 -5.04 20.24
N GLY A 645 -12.15 -6.29 20.31
CA GLY A 645 -11.30 -7.46 20.47
C GLY A 645 -11.68 -8.60 19.54
N LEU A 646 -10.72 -9.50 19.30
CA LEU A 646 -10.91 -10.80 18.67
C LEU A 646 -10.88 -11.86 19.78
N LEU A 647 -12.04 -12.47 20.02
CA LEU A 647 -12.23 -13.49 21.05
C LEU A 647 -11.82 -14.86 20.51
N LEU A 648 -11.06 -15.62 21.29
CA LEU A 648 -10.70 -17.00 21.03
C LEU A 648 -11.37 -17.91 22.05
N LEU A 649 -12.24 -18.78 21.57
CA LEU A 649 -12.92 -19.82 22.35
C LEU A 649 -12.29 -21.17 22.06
N ARG A 650 -12.09 -21.99 23.08
CA ARG A 650 -11.85 -23.41 22.96
C ARG A 650 -13.19 -24.13 23.11
N ILE A 651 -13.51 -25.01 22.18
CA ILE A 651 -14.77 -25.73 22.11
C ILE A 651 -14.52 -27.20 22.45
N GLU A 652 -15.32 -27.71 23.35
CA GLU A 652 -15.19 -29.06 23.89
C GLU A 652 -16.57 -29.73 23.92
N VAL A 653 -16.61 -31.05 24.01
CA VAL A 653 -17.83 -31.81 24.30
C VAL A 653 -18.15 -31.65 25.79
N PRO A 654 -19.40 -31.40 26.18
CA PRO A 654 -19.78 -31.29 27.58
C PRO A 654 -19.47 -32.58 28.34
N ASP A 655 -18.82 -32.50 29.51
CA ASP A 655 -18.45 -33.66 30.33
C ASP A 655 -19.61 -34.48 30.89
N ASN A 656 -20.86 -34.05 30.66
CA ASN A 656 -22.07 -34.60 31.29
C ASN A 656 -23.08 -35.21 30.30
N VAL A 657 -22.64 -35.96 29.31
CA VAL A 657 -23.52 -36.99 28.74
C VAL A 657 -23.03 -38.34 29.29
N GLY A 658 -23.27 -38.57 30.57
CA GLY A 658 -23.27 -39.91 31.11
C GLY A 658 -24.28 -40.72 30.31
N TYR A 659 -23.80 -41.58 29.46
CA TYR A 659 -24.63 -42.61 28.85
C TYR A 659 -25.18 -43.49 29.98
N ILE A 660 -26.46 -43.26 30.33
CA ILE A 660 -27.24 -44.27 30.97
C ILE A 660 -27.34 -45.36 29.90
N SER A 661 -26.66 -46.47 30.20
CA SER A 661 -26.66 -47.73 29.46
C SER A 661 -28.04 -48.27 29.19
#